data_78d8d41e0e7e8fd28aa0d805a6b3e69b
#
_entry.id   78d8d41e0e7e8fd28aa0d805a6b3e69b
#
_cell.length_a   1.000
_cell.length_b   1.000
_cell.length_c   1.000
_cell.angle_alpha   90.00
_cell.angle_beta   90.00
_cell.angle_gamma   90.00
#
_symmetry.space_group_name_H-M   'P 1'
#
loop_
_entity.id
_entity.type
_entity.pdbx_description
1 polymer ?
#
loop_
_entity_poly.entity_id
_entity_poly.type
_entity_poly.pdbx_seq_one_letter_code
_entity_poly.pdbx_strand_id
1 'polypeptide(L)'
;MSNTSFNSEKGVNQIRKKFLDFFESKGHLAMKSFSLVPHNDNSLLLINSGMAPLKPYFTGQEIPPRRRVCTCQKCIRTGDIENVGKTARHGTFFEMLGNFSFGDYFKHEAIAWTWEFLTEVAGLDADRLYPSVYLEDDEAFEIWNKEIGIPAERIFKFGKEDNFWEHGEGPCGPCSEVYYDRGEKYGCGKPSCTVGCDCDRYMEVWNNVFSQFNSDGKGNYTELIQKNIDTGMGLERLAVALQDVESIFEVDTIKNLLDRVADLAKTSYKEDAKKDISLRLITDHIRSCTFMISDGIMPSNEGRGYVLRRLLRRAARHGRMLGIKDTFLASLANTAIELSKDGYPELEEKKEMILKVLTEEENKFDKTIDQGLSILAEIEENLAKSGEKVISGEDAFRLYDTYGFPLDLTKEIIEEKGFSVDEAGFNKAMEAQRNQARAARKATNYMGADVTIYQSLDPKLTTVFEGYDSLIDTGNITALTTEDEIVEAIAEGDHGTIILDKTSFYATMGGQNADIGLIKKDDAVFNVVDVIKLAGDKIGHVGFVSQGMFKLGDTVETVVDPDNRKKTAANHSATHLLHKALREVLGNHVEQAGSYVAADRLRFDFTHFKSLSREEIAAVEALVNTEVNKALLVVTDVMNVEEAKKSGAMALFGEKYHGDVRVVSMGDFSKELCGGTHVHNTSDIKLFKVLSENGIAAGVRRIEALTGDGVIEFYQEIESRMQRIAELLKTGESDLITKTESLLDEMKTLKSENEKLKAKLASEALGDSTENIETINGIKFIAMQVSGVEMNELRNLGDKLKNDVDEGMVVLASDVDGKVNLLCMAGDNALKAGAHAGNIIKAIATLVGGGGGGRPNIAQAGGKNPDGIKDALDKAKEEFESQLA
;
A
#
# COMPACT_ATOMS: atom_id res chain seq x y z
N MET A 1 -0.22 -35.65 21.38
CA MET A 1 -0.60 -34.41 22.10
C MET A 1 0.20 -34.39 23.39
N SER A 2 1.43 -33.87 23.35
CA SER A 2 2.23 -33.68 24.57
C SER A 2 1.89 -32.29 25.09
N ASN A 3 1.15 -32.23 26.20
CA ASN A 3 0.99 -31.02 26.99
C ASN A 3 2.34 -30.58 27.55
N THR A 4 3.17 -29.93 26.78
CA THR A 4 4.24 -29.09 27.28
C THR A 4 3.62 -27.87 27.86
N SER A 5 3.56 -27.80 29.19
CA SER A 5 2.97 -26.71 29.94
C SER A 5 3.58 -25.36 29.49
N PHE A 6 2.75 -24.45 28.96
CA PHE A 6 3.07 -23.06 28.64
C PHE A 6 3.61 -22.24 29.84
N ASN A 7 3.82 -22.83 30.97
CA ASN A 7 4.21 -22.25 32.25
C ASN A 7 5.54 -22.81 32.78
N SER A 8 6.49 -23.13 31.91
CA SER A 8 7.84 -23.43 32.42
C SER A 8 8.48 -22.15 32.95
N GLU A 9 9.19 -22.22 34.06
CA GLU A 9 9.93 -21.06 34.63
C GLU A 9 10.93 -20.43 33.64
N LYS A 10 11.25 -21.10 32.55
CA LYS A 10 12.14 -20.72 31.46
C LYS A 10 11.39 -20.36 30.18
N GLY A 11 10.05 -20.27 30.19
CA GLY A 11 9.24 -19.88 29.06
C GLY A 11 9.37 -18.39 28.72
N VAL A 12 9.20 -18.01 27.46
CA VAL A 12 9.33 -16.62 26.96
C VAL A 12 8.49 -15.65 27.80
N ASN A 13 7.21 -15.96 28.06
CA ASN A 13 6.33 -15.11 28.86
C ASN A 13 6.81 -14.97 30.32
N GLN A 14 7.39 -16.02 30.90
CA GLN A 14 7.92 -15.95 32.25
C GLN A 14 9.25 -15.17 32.32
N ILE A 15 10.11 -15.31 31.31
CA ILE A 15 11.36 -14.53 31.22
C ILE A 15 11.03 -13.04 31.12
N ARG A 16 10.08 -12.68 30.27
CA ARG A 16 9.59 -11.28 30.14
C ARG A 16 9.12 -10.73 31.46
N LYS A 17 8.29 -11.50 32.17
CA LYS A 17 7.76 -11.10 33.47
C LYS A 17 8.87 -10.97 34.52
N LYS A 18 9.78 -11.96 34.65
CA LYS A 18 10.91 -11.93 35.57
C LYS A 18 11.79 -10.70 35.37
N PHE A 19 12.04 -10.30 34.11
CA PHE A 19 12.82 -9.13 33.78
C PHE A 19 12.16 -7.83 34.26
N LEU A 20 10.89 -7.66 33.94
CA LEU A 20 10.14 -6.46 34.34
C LEU A 20 10.00 -6.37 35.86
N ASP A 21 9.62 -7.48 36.53
CA ASP A 21 9.50 -7.55 37.99
C ASP A 21 10.85 -7.25 38.69
N PHE A 22 11.97 -7.77 38.16
CA PHE A 22 13.30 -7.52 38.68
C PHE A 22 13.67 -6.04 38.61
N PHE A 23 13.48 -5.38 37.44
CA PHE A 23 13.82 -3.96 37.35
C PHE A 23 12.82 -3.06 38.07
N GLU A 24 11.55 -3.44 38.22
CA GLU A 24 10.63 -2.75 39.12
C GLU A 24 11.13 -2.81 40.58
N SER A 25 11.71 -3.94 41.02
CA SER A 25 12.31 -4.07 42.33
C SER A 25 13.54 -3.16 42.54
N LYS A 26 14.23 -2.80 41.43
CA LYS A 26 15.34 -1.81 41.41
C LYS A 26 14.85 -0.36 41.22
N GLY A 27 13.52 -0.13 41.30
CA GLY A 27 12.92 1.20 41.25
C GLY A 27 12.58 1.72 39.82
N HIS A 28 12.64 0.89 38.81
CA HIS A 28 12.24 1.26 37.46
C HIS A 28 10.71 1.29 37.33
N LEU A 29 10.24 2.11 36.39
CA LEU A 29 8.86 2.06 35.92
C LEU A 29 8.79 1.11 34.73
N ALA A 30 8.02 0.03 34.85
CA ALA A 30 7.74 -0.84 33.73
C ALA A 30 6.77 -0.13 32.76
N MET A 31 7.24 0.18 31.57
CA MET A 31 6.44 0.80 30.51
C MET A 31 5.96 -0.25 29.53
N LYS A 32 4.75 -0.03 28.98
CA LYS A 32 4.23 -0.86 27.88
C LYS A 32 5.11 -0.70 26.66
N SER A 33 5.16 -1.72 25.81
CA SER A 33 5.78 -1.63 24.50
C SER A 33 5.17 -0.51 23.68
N PHE A 34 6.02 0.30 23.06
CA PHE A 34 5.58 1.30 22.10
C PHE A 34 5.16 0.62 20.77
N SER A 35 4.44 1.37 19.93
CA SER A 35 4.09 0.94 18.59
C SER A 35 5.36 0.70 17.74
N LEU A 36 5.28 -0.25 16.80
CA LEU A 36 6.32 -0.44 15.78
C LEU A 36 6.43 0.75 14.82
N VAL A 37 5.41 1.61 14.79
CA VAL A 37 5.43 2.86 14.00
C VAL A 37 6.13 3.94 14.81
N PRO A 38 7.30 4.47 14.35
CA PRO A 38 7.99 5.53 15.05
C PRO A 38 7.14 6.80 15.15
N HIS A 39 7.11 7.42 16.32
CA HIS A 39 6.53 8.75 16.51
C HIS A 39 7.64 9.80 16.37
N ASN A 40 7.43 10.80 15.53
CA ASN A 40 8.32 11.95 15.35
C ASN A 40 9.77 11.63 14.94
N ASP A 41 10.08 10.43 14.49
CA ASP A 41 11.40 10.03 13.99
C ASP A 41 11.28 9.56 12.53
N ASN A 42 11.64 10.44 11.59
CA ASN A 42 11.64 10.15 10.16
C ASN A 42 12.88 9.36 9.71
N SER A 43 13.87 9.17 10.60
CA SER A 43 15.07 8.39 10.30
C SER A 43 14.81 6.89 10.32
N LEU A 44 13.76 6.44 11.01
CA LEU A 44 13.39 5.05 11.16
C LEU A 44 12.09 4.72 10.41
N LEU A 45 12.13 3.67 9.63
CA LEU A 45 10.93 3.13 8.99
C LEU A 45 10.04 2.39 10.01
N LEU A 46 10.67 1.59 10.87
CA LEU A 46 10.04 0.80 11.92
C LEU A 46 10.93 0.84 13.16
N ILE A 47 10.35 0.70 14.34
CA ILE A 47 11.10 0.60 15.60
C ILE A 47 11.95 -0.68 15.56
N ASN A 48 13.26 -0.54 15.71
CA ASN A 48 14.26 -1.58 15.57
C ASN A 48 15.12 -1.83 16.84
N SER A 49 14.88 -1.02 17.90
CA SER A 49 15.58 -1.12 19.18
C SER A 49 14.72 -0.62 20.33
N GLY A 50 15.08 -0.99 21.56
CA GLY A 50 14.39 -0.57 22.77
C GLY A 50 14.51 0.93 23.05
N MET A 51 15.62 1.54 22.67
CA MET A 51 15.91 2.95 22.89
C MET A 51 15.20 3.87 21.89
N ALA A 52 14.91 3.41 20.68
CA ALA A 52 14.39 4.24 19.61
C ALA A 52 13.17 5.10 20.02
N PRO A 53 12.13 4.58 20.68
CA PRO A 53 11.00 5.39 21.14
C PRO A 53 11.32 6.30 22.32
N LEU A 54 12.47 6.10 22.98
CA LEU A 54 12.88 6.83 24.19
C LEU A 54 13.92 7.93 23.89
N LYS A 55 14.36 8.09 22.63
CA LYS A 55 15.34 9.11 22.23
C LYS A 55 15.11 10.50 22.81
N PRO A 56 13.87 11.05 22.85
CA PRO A 56 13.64 12.38 23.44
C PRO A 56 14.04 12.51 24.91
N TYR A 57 13.99 11.42 25.66
CA TYR A 57 14.41 11.41 27.08
C TYR A 57 15.94 11.40 27.23
N PHE A 58 16.66 10.72 26.34
CA PHE A 58 18.11 10.69 26.30
C PHE A 58 18.72 12.05 25.96
N THR A 59 18.07 12.78 25.06
CA THR A 59 18.52 14.10 24.58
C THR A 59 18.03 15.25 25.48
N GLY A 60 17.16 14.97 26.45
CA GLY A 60 16.55 15.98 27.31
C GLY A 60 15.48 16.86 26.62
N GLN A 61 15.02 16.47 25.43
CA GLN A 61 13.91 17.14 24.73
C GLN A 61 12.58 16.96 25.45
N GLU A 62 12.43 15.83 26.13
CA GLU A 62 11.24 15.50 26.93
C GLU A 62 11.66 15.01 28.31
N ILE A 63 10.82 15.25 29.32
CA ILE A 63 11.03 14.77 30.67
C ILE A 63 10.47 13.34 30.76
N PRO A 64 11.28 12.34 31.14
CA PRO A 64 10.79 10.98 31.29
C PRO A 64 9.79 10.87 32.45
N PRO A 65 8.82 9.97 32.39
CA PRO A 65 7.84 9.76 33.47
C PRO A 65 8.51 9.31 34.79
N ARG A 66 9.67 8.70 34.68
CA ARG A 66 10.59 8.34 35.79
C ARG A 66 12.01 8.28 35.22
N ARG A 67 13.03 8.63 36.03
CA ARG A 67 14.44 8.56 35.59
C ARG A 67 14.95 7.13 35.34
N ARG A 68 14.25 6.13 35.89
CA ARG A 68 14.50 4.69 35.64
C ARG A 68 13.28 4.08 34.99
N VAL A 69 13.41 3.52 33.78
CA VAL A 69 12.33 2.79 33.14
C VAL A 69 12.84 1.46 32.62
N CYS A 70 11.96 0.48 32.49
CA CYS A 70 12.23 -0.77 31.81
C CYS A 70 11.09 -1.11 30.86
N THR A 71 11.42 -1.82 29.76
CA THR A 71 10.46 -2.20 28.75
C THR A 71 10.75 -3.58 28.19
N CYS A 72 9.72 -4.21 27.63
CA CYS A 72 9.86 -5.26 26.63
C CYS A 72 9.34 -4.72 25.31
N GLN A 73 10.24 -4.19 24.47
CA GLN A 73 9.90 -3.47 23.26
C GLN A 73 9.80 -4.38 22.04
N LYS A 74 8.67 -4.29 21.32
CA LYS A 74 8.50 -4.88 19.99
C LYS A 74 9.48 -4.23 19.00
N CYS A 75 10.22 -5.03 18.25
CA CYS A 75 11.19 -4.57 17.27
C CYS A 75 11.05 -5.30 15.93
N ILE A 76 11.26 -4.58 14.83
CA ILE A 76 11.37 -5.14 13.48
C ILE A 76 12.72 -4.73 12.87
N ARG A 77 13.50 -5.71 12.43
CA ARG A 77 14.73 -5.50 11.65
C ARG A 77 14.57 -6.07 10.24
N THR A 78 14.58 -5.19 9.26
CA THR A 78 14.38 -5.55 7.85
C THR A 78 15.66 -6.00 7.15
N GLY A 79 16.84 -5.61 7.65
CA GLY A 79 18.14 -6.00 7.10
C GLY A 79 18.41 -7.52 7.20
N ASP A 80 17.77 -8.19 8.15
CA ASP A 80 17.99 -9.62 8.42
C ASP A 80 17.01 -10.56 7.67
N ILE A 81 16.06 -10.01 6.89
CA ILE A 81 15.01 -10.81 6.21
C ILE A 81 15.60 -11.94 5.37
N GLU A 82 16.72 -11.71 4.68
CA GLU A 82 17.37 -12.71 3.82
C GLU A 82 18.06 -13.84 4.61
N ASN A 83 18.38 -13.59 5.88
CA ASN A 83 19.03 -14.55 6.78
C ASN A 83 18.01 -15.38 7.57
N VAL A 84 16.75 -14.96 7.61
CA VAL A 84 15.69 -15.66 8.32
C VAL A 84 15.51 -17.08 7.75
N GLY A 85 15.43 -18.03 8.65
CA GLY A 85 15.33 -19.47 8.34
C GLY A 85 16.66 -20.15 8.00
N LYS A 86 17.70 -19.40 7.60
CA LYS A 86 19.02 -19.92 7.24
C LYS A 86 19.98 -19.99 8.42
N THR A 87 19.82 -19.10 9.39
CA THR A 87 20.67 -19.02 10.60
C THR A 87 19.86 -19.35 11.85
N ALA A 88 20.54 -19.63 12.95
CA ALA A 88 19.91 -20.00 14.22
C ALA A 88 19.38 -18.81 15.03
N ARG A 89 19.84 -17.59 14.74
CA ARG A 89 19.71 -16.40 15.60
C ARG A 89 18.98 -15.21 14.96
N HIS A 90 18.67 -15.25 13.64
CA HIS A 90 18.02 -14.14 12.95
C HIS A 90 16.52 -14.32 12.83
N GLY A 91 15.78 -13.28 13.23
CA GLY A 91 14.35 -13.12 13.04
C GLY A 91 14.02 -11.70 12.64
N THR A 92 12.94 -11.51 11.89
CA THR A 92 12.47 -10.18 11.48
C THR A 92 11.83 -9.43 12.65
N PHE A 93 10.95 -10.11 13.39
CA PHE A 93 10.35 -9.61 14.62
C PHE A 93 11.04 -10.24 15.83
N PHE A 94 11.38 -9.43 16.81
CA PHE A 94 11.91 -9.88 18.10
C PHE A 94 11.50 -8.92 19.21
N GLU A 95 11.60 -9.39 20.44
CA GLU A 95 11.31 -8.61 21.63
C GLU A 95 12.64 -8.21 22.30
N MET A 96 12.81 -6.90 22.54
CA MET A 96 13.98 -6.36 23.21
C MET A 96 13.64 -5.97 24.65
N LEU A 97 14.20 -6.66 25.59
CA LEU A 97 14.19 -6.30 27.02
C LEU A 97 15.23 -5.21 27.25
N GLY A 98 14.83 -4.12 27.86
CA GLY A 98 15.71 -2.98 28.12
C GLY A 98 15.43 -2.32 29.45
N ASN A 99 16.50 -1.94 30.15
CA ASN A 99 16.44 -1.06 31.30
C ASN A 99 17.26 0.20 31.02
N PHE A 100 16.67 1.33 31.39
CA PHE A 100 17.13 2.66 30.98
C PHE A 100 17.30 3.57 32.19
N SER A 101 18.38 4.37 32.19
CA SER A 101 18.64 5.44 33.17
C SER A 101 18.80 6.76 32.48
N PHE A 102 18.04 7.75 32.91
CA PHE A 102 18.12 9.13 32.40
C PHE A 102 18.78 10.01 33.46
N GLY A 103 20.13 9.95 33.50
CA GLY A 103 20.94 10.71 34.46
C GLY A 103 20.72 10.31 35.93
N ASP A 104 20.45 9.04 36.21
CA ASP A 104 20.26 8.53 37.58
C ASP A 104 21.39 7.58 37.95
N TYR A 105 21.44 6.35 37.43
CA TYR A 105 22.54 5.43 37.65
C TYR A 105 23.38 5.25 36.37
N PHE A 106 24.58 4.68 36.53
CA PHE A 106 25.48 4.50 35.38
C PHE A 106 26.13 3.09 35.41
N LYS A 107 27.40 2.93 35.03
CA LYS A 107 28.08 1.64 34.74
C LYS A 107 28.04 0.65 35.93
N HIS A 108 28.31 1.12 37.16
CA HIS A 108 28.41 0.25 38.36
C HIS A 108 27.10 -0.53 38.57
N GLU A 109 25.97 0.18 38.65
CA GLU A 109 24.68 -0.44 38.86
C GLU A 109 24.23 -1.25 37.62
N ALA A 110 24.46 -0.71 36.43
CA ALA A 110 24.05 -1.41 35.18
C ALA A 110 24.74 -2.76 35.07
N ILE A 111 26.05 -2.84 35.24
CA ILE A 111 26.83 -4.05 35.16
C ILE A 111 26.44 -5.02 36.30
N ALA A 112 26.31 -4.50 37.53
CA ALA A 112 25.95 -5.33 38.67
C ALA A 112 24.55 -5.96 38.51
N TRP A 113 23.55 -5.20 38.04
CA TRP A 113 22.19 -5.70 37.83
C TRP A 113 22.12 -6.64 36.61
N THR A 114 22.92 -6.39 35.59
CA THR A 114 23.06 -7.34 34.46
C THR A 114 23.52 -8.71 34.92
N TRP A 115 24.60 -8.72 35.77
CA TRP A 115 25.14 -9.95 36.30
C TRP A 115 24.14 -10.67 37.23
N GLU A 116 23.58 -9.92 38.21
CA GLU A 116 22.55 -10.43 39.12
C GLU A 116 21.37 -11.06 38.40
N PHE A 117 20.85 -10.35 37.38
CA PHE A 117 19.72 -10.86 36.60
C PHE A 117 20.06 -12.15 35.87
N LEU A 118 21.19 -12.17 35.14
CA LEU A 118 21.56 -13.33 34.32
C LEU A 118 21.86 -14.56 35.19
N THR A 119 22.53 -14.39 36.32
CA THR A 119 22.99 -15.51 37.17
C THR A 119 21.97 -15.93 38.21
N GLU A 120 21.38 -14.97 38.93
CA GLU A 120 20.53 -15.29 40.09
C GLU A 120 19.04 -15.38 39.71
N VAL A 121 18.55 -14.51 38.81
CA VAL A 121 17.13 -14.46 38.43
C VAL A 121 16.83 -15.36 37.25
N ALA A 122 17.60 -15.26 36.16
CA ALA A 122 17.45 -16.09 34.97
C ALA A 122 18.07 -17.48 35.16
N GLY A 123 19.14 -17.60 35.97
CA GLY A 123 19.76 -18.85 36.34
C GLY A 123 20.70 -19.41 35.25
N LEU A 124 21.41 -18.54 34.53
CA LEU A 124 22.47 -18.93 33.63
C LEU A 124 23.74 -19.30 34.44
N ASP A 125 24.48 -20.26 33.93
CA ASP A 125 25.75 -20.68 34.52
C ASP A 125 26.80 -19.56 34.37
N ALA A 126 27.23 -18.99 35.51
CA ALA A 126 28.20 -17.91 35.57
C ALA A 126 29.55 -18.26 34.90
N ASP A 127 29.94 -19.53 34.91
CA ASP A 127 31.19 -19.96 34.27
C ASP A 127 31.12 -19.99 32.74
N ARG A 128 29.92 -19.87 32.19
CA ARG A 128 29.67 -19.80 30.73
C ARG A 128 29.39 -18.37 30.23
N LEU A 129 29.46 -17.36 31.08
CA LEU A 129 29.27 -15.97 30.75
C LEU A 129 30.60 -15.25 30.53
N TYR A 130 30.73 -14.55 29.42
CA TYR A 130 31.94 -13.85 29.00
C TYR A 130 31.58 -12.40 28.64
N PRO A 131 31.95 -11.42 29.50
CA PRO A 131 31.75 -10.00 29.15
C PRO A 131 32.79 -9.52 28.16
N SER A 132 32.36 -8.56 27.32
CA SER A 132 33.25 -7.74 26.51
C SER A 132 33.10 -6.27 26.88
N VAL A 133 34.12 -5.46 26.63
CA VAL A 133 34.12 -4.01 26.87
C VAL A 133 34.82 -3.32 25.70
N TYR A 134 34.50 -2.03 25.51
CA TYR A 134 35.21 -1.19 24.57
C TYR A 134 36.69 -1.06 24.95
N LEU A 135 37.56 -1.09 23.93
CA LEU A 135 38.99 -1.12 24.10
C LEU A 135 39.55 -0.04 25.03
N GLU A 136 38.95 1.17 25.02
CA GLU A 136 39.35 2.32 25.80
C GLU A 136 38.53 2.49 27.10
N ASP A 137 37.60 1.58 27.42
CA ASP A 137 36.73 1.66 28.59
C ASP A 137 37.31 0.80 29.74
N ASP A 138 38.37 1.33 30.35
CA ASP A 138 39.03 0.65 31.48
C ASP A 138 38.12 0.65 32.74
N GLU A 139 37.22 1.62 32.91
CA GLU A 139 36.25 1.64 34.01
C GLU A 139 35.31 0.44 33.96
N ALA A 140 34.71 0.17 32.79
CA ALA A 140 33.87 -1.02 32.68
C ALA A 140 34.63 -2.33 32.85
N PHE A 141 35.89 -2.42 32.37
CA PHE A 141 36.77 -3.56 32.62
C PHE A 141 37.02 -3.76 34.11
N GLU A 142 37.35 -2.69 34.87
CA GLU A 142 37.60 -2.78 36.30
C GLU A 142 36.36 -3.18 37.10
N ILE A 143 35.17 -2.71 36.73
CA ILE A 143 33.92 -3.13 37.36
C ILE A 143 33.70 -4.62 37.18
N TRP A 144 33.82 -5.15 35.96
CA TRP A 144 33.73 -6.59 35.74
C TRP A 144 34.75 -7.41 36.50
N ASN A 145 36.01 -6.94 36.52
CA ASN A 145 37.11 -7.71 37.14
C ASN A 145 37.11 -7.60 38.68
N LYS A 146 36.99 -6.38 39.25
CA LYS A 146 37.17 -6.15 40.67
C LYS A 146 35.87 -6.21 41.48
N GLU A 147 34.77 -5.70 40.94
CA GLU A 147 33.49 -5.64 41.65
C GLU A 147 32.67 -6.92 41.45
N ILE A 148 32.55 -7.37 40.22
CA ILE A 148 31.80 -8.59 39.86
C ILE A 148 32.69 -9.82 40.13
N GLY A 149 34.02 -9.69 40.01
CA GLY A 149 34.96 -10.77 40.26
C GLY A 149 35.23 -11.70 39.08
N ILE A 150 34.96 -11.26 37.86
CA ILE A 150 35.26 -12.04 36.64
C ILE A 150 36.78 -12.03 36.41
N PRO A 151 37.43 -13.19 36.21
CA PRO A 151 38.85 -13.23 35.86
C PRO A 151 39.19 -12.45 34.59
N ALA A 152 40.27 -11.70 34.61
CA ALA A 152 40.65 -10.81 33.51
C ALA A 152 40.75 -11.51 32.14
N GLU A 153 41.12 -12.78 32.12
CA GLU A 153 41.21 -13.62 30.93
C GLU A 153 39.82 -14.00 30.32
N ARG A 154 38.74 -13.76 31.07
CA ARG A 154 37.36 -13.95 30.62
C ARG A 154 36.69 -12.67 30.15
N ILE A 155 37.36 -11.51 30.27
CA ILE A 155 36.86 -10.22 29.83
C ILE A 155 37.55 -9.85 28.54
N PHE A 156 36.76 -9.68 27.47
CA PHE A 156 37.31 -9.40 26.15
C PHE A 156 37.26 -7.89 25.86
N LYS A 157 38.27 -7.38 25.14
CA LYS A 157 38.32 -5.99 24.71
C LYS A 157 38.19 -5.91 23.21
N PHE A 158 37.17 -5.23 22.72
CA PHE A 158 36.95 -5.05 21.29
C PHE A 158 36.96 -3.57 20.88
N GLY A 159 37.13 -3.34 19.58
CA GLY A 159 37.17 -2.01 18.99
C GLY A 159 35.79 -1.36 18.88
N LYS A 160 35.79 -0.25 18.16
CA LYS A 160 34.56 0.54 17.92
C LYS A 160 33.51 -0.22 17.12
N GLU A 161 33.91 -1.15 16.29
CA GLU A 161 33.01 -1.92 15.45
C GLU A 161 32.09 -2.86 16.27
N ASP A 162 32.56 -3.33 17.43
CA ASP A 162 31.85 -4.29 18.26
C ASP A 162 31.33 -3.67 19.57
N ASN A 163 32.16 -2.89 20.29
CA ASN A 163 31.82 -2.37 21.61
C ASN A 163 31.65 -0.83 21.68
N PHE A 164 31.17 -0.21 20.61
CA PHE A 164 30.71 1.17 20.62
C PHE A 164 29.42 1.30 19.85
N TRP A 165 28.32 1.61 20.55
CA TRP A 165 27.03 1.70 19.90
C TRP A 165 26.76 3.11 19.36
N GLU A 166 26.45 3.20 18.08
CA GLU A 166 26.00 4.43 17.42
C GLU A 166 25.02 4.08 16.27
N HIS A 167 24.02 4.92 16.06
CA HIS A 167 23.09 4.77 14.96
C HIS A 167 22.71 6.12 14.35
N GLY A 168 23.47 6.55 13.36
CA GLY A 168 23.30 7.84 12.68
C GLY A 168 23.49 9.01 13.64
N GLU A 169 22.56 9.98 13.60
CA GLU A 169 22.54 11.15 14.50
C GLU A 169 21.80 10.80 15.80
N GLY A 170 22.41 11.10 16.95
CA GLY A 170 21.78 10.89 18.25
C GLY A 170 22.71 10.36 19.34
N PRO A 171 22.13 9.95 20.50
CA PRO A 171 22.86 9.43 21.64
C PRO A 171 23.69 8.17 21.29
N CYS A 172 24.94 8.13 21.76
CA CYS A 172 25.86 7.04 21.50
C CYS A 172 26.88 6.90 22.62
N GLY A 173 27.64 5.80 22.60
CA GLY A 173 28.71 5.60 23.58
C GLY A 173 29.32 4.21 23.55
N PRO A 174 30.39 3.98 24.38
CA PRO A 174 30.96 2.65 24.54
C PRO A 174 29.92 1.70 25.12
N CYS A 175 30.06 0.41 24.82
CA CYS A 175 29.16 -0.60 25.35
C CYS A 175 29.94 -1.81 25.90
N SER A 176 29.24 -2.56 26.73
CA SER A 176 29.70 -3.81 27.29
C SER A 176 28.67 -4.91 27.02
N GLU A 177 29.07 -5.92 26.29
CA GLU A 177 28.21 -7.04 25.91
C GLU A 177 28.52 -8.26 26.79
N VAL A 178 27.51 -9.09 27.01
CA VAL A 178 27.67 -10.38 27.70
C VAL A 178 27.34 -11.49 26.73
N TYR A 179 28.31 -12.36 26.53
CA TYR A 179 28.20 -13.56 25.69
C TYR A 179 28.01 -14.80 26.53
N TYR A 180 27.17 -15.71 26.05
CA TYR A 180 26.96 -17.02 26.67
C TYR A 180 27.59 -18.12 25.81
N ASP A 181 28.51 -18.91 26.38
CA ASP A 181 29.10 -20.09 25.71
C ASP A 181 28.10 -21.25 25.68
N ARG A 182 27.52 -21.53 24.54
CA ARG A 182 26.57 -22.62 24.31
C ARG A 182 27.25 -23.99 24.19
N GLY A 183 28.59 -24.01 24.18
CA GLY A 183 29.38 -25.20 24.09
C GLY A 183 29.94 -25.51 22.70
N GLU A 184 30.92 -26.37 22.64
CA GLU A 184 31.67 -26.67 21.41
C GLU A 184 30.84 -27.24 20.27
N LYS A 185 29.73 -27.90 20.58
CA LYS A 185 28.79 -28.44 19.58
C LYS A 185 28.21 -27.36 18.62
N TYR A 186 28.17 -26.09 19.06
CA TYR A 186 27.72 -24.97 18.27
C TYR A 186 28.84 -24.14 17.65
N GLY A 187 30.10 -24.55 17.89
CA GLY A 187 31.27 -23.85 17.38
C GLY A 187 31.57 -24.13 15.91
N CYS A 188 32.35 -23.26 15.30
CA CYS A 188 32.81 -23.43 13.90
C CYS A 188 33.89 -24.52 13.73
N GLY A 189 34.32 -25.20 14.79
CA GLY A 189 35.36 -26.23 14.77
C GLY A 189 36.79 -25.70 14.54
N LYS A 190 36.98 -24.39 14.46
CA LYS A 190 38.29 -23.78 14.28
C LYS A 190 39.01 -23.62 15.63
N PRO A 191 40.36 -23.85 15.71
CA PRO A 191 41.09 -23.59 16.94
C PRO A 191 41.06 -22.16 17.46
N SER A 192 40.77 -21.21 16.58
CA SER A 192 40.62 -19.78 16.88
C SER A 192 39.18 -19.38 17.31
N CYS A 193 38.30 -20.35 17.55
CA CYS A 193 36.95 -20.08 18.00
C CYS A 193 36.94 -19.48 19.40
N THR A 194 36.52 -18.19 19.51
CA THR A 194 36.53 -17.45 20.79
C THR A 194 35.34 -16.49 20.79
N VAL A 195 35.13 -15.70 21.85
CA VAL A 195 34.17 -14.61 21.91
C VAL A 195 34.43 -13.64 20.75
N GLY A 196 33.35 -13.18 20.07
CA GLY A 196 33.48 -12.40 18.86
C GLY A 196 33.55 -13.23 17.56
N CYS A 197 33.54 -14.58 17.64
CA CYS A 197 33.41 -15.41 16.45
C CYS A 197 31.99 -15.41 15.91
N ASP A 198 31.83 -15.31 14.56
CA ASP A 198 30.51 -15.32 13.88
C ASP A 198 29.73 -16.65 14.01
N CYS A 199 30.27 -17.67 14.64
CA CYS A 199 29.57 -18.94 14.87
C CYS A 199 28.56 -18.82 16.03
N ASP A 200 27.69 -19.83 16.16
CA ASP A 200 26.63 -19.86 17.17
C ASP A 200 27.07 -20.32 18.57
N ARG A 201 28.41 -20.49 18.85
CA ARG A 201 28.91 -20.90 20.15
C ARG A 201 28.80 -19.81 21.19
N TYR A 202 29.41 -18.65 20.93
CA TYR A 202 29.37 -17.49 21.82
C TYR A 202 28.28 -16.56 21.38
N MET A 203 27.11 -16.70 21.98
CA MET A 203 25.95 -15.92 21.63
C MET A 203 25.83 -14.69 22.53
N GLU A 204 25.85 -13.49 21.96
CA GLU A 204 25.51 -12.25 22.67
C GLU A 204 24.10 -12.34 23.23
N VAL A 205 23.96 -12.22 24.55
CA VAL A 205 22.67 -12.25 25.25
C VAL A 205 22.26 -10.89 25.80
N TRP A 206 23.18 -9.99 26.11
CA TRP A 206 22.91 -8.67 26.66
C TRP A 206 23.93 -7.65 26.20
N ASN A 207 23.48 -6.43 25.87
CA ASN A 207 24.33 -5.29 25.57
C ASN A 207 23.99 -4.13 26.51
N ASN A 208 24.97 -3.59 27.23
CA ASN A 208 24.88 -2.39 28.05
C ASN A 208 25.56 -1.24 27.34
N VAL A 209 24.81 -0.27 26.85
CA VAL A 209 25.31 0.94 26.21
C VAL A 209 25.41 2.08 27.22
N PHE A 210 26.61 2.64 27.36
CA PHE A 210 26.90 3.75 28.23
C PHE A 210 26.79 5.05 27.43
N SER A 211 25.55 5.51 27.23
CA SER A 211 25.24 6.69 26.41
C SER A 211 25.72 7.94 27.07
N GLN A 212 26.85 8.45 26.63
CA GLN A 212 27.48 9.67 27.16
C GLN A 212 27.81 10.69 26.08
N PHE A 213 27.67 10.34 24.81
CA PHE A 213 27.92 11.24 23.68
C PHE A 213 26.68 11.38 22.81
N ASN A 214 26.65 12.46 22.02
CA ASN A 214 25.73 12.68 20.91
C ASN A 214 26.53 12.72 19.61
N SER A 215 26.20 11.85 18.67
CA SER A 215 26.77 11.78 17.33
C SER A 215 26.03 12.73 16.38
N ASP A 216 26.75 13.43 15.52
CA ASP A 216 26.21 14.22 14.41
C ASP A 216 25.98 13.39 13.13
N GLY A 217 26.18 12.08 13.20
CA GLY A 217 26.11 11.18 12.06
C GLY A 217 27.26 11.31 11.04
N LYS A 218 28.25 12.20 11.32
CA LYS A 218 29.42 12.46 10.46
C LYS A 218 30.76 12.10 11.13
N GLY A 219 30.67 11.45 12.30
CA GLY A 219 31.82 11.02 13.07
C GLY A 219 32.31 12.02 14.11
N ASN A 220 31.55 13.11 14.39
CA ASN A 220 31.86 14.02 15.50
C ASN A 220 30.95 13.71 16.68
N TYR A 221 31.54 13.76 17.89
CA TYR A 221 30.87 13.47 19.14
C TYR A 221 30.91 14.65 20.07
N THR A 222 29.78 14.97 20.69
CA THR A 222 29.67 15.95 21.76
C THR A 222 29.18 15.24 23.04
N GLU A 223 29.64 15.64 24.23
CA GLU A 223 29.15 15.06 25.47
C GLU A 223 27.67 15.40 25.68
N LEU A 224 26.89 14.42 26.11
CA LEU A 224 25.54 14.63 26.58
C LEU A 224 25.50 15.41 27.89
N ILE A 225 24.46 16.19 28.12
CA ILE A 225 24.23 16.94 29.37
C ILE A 225 24.22 16.01 30.58
N GLN A 226 23.74 14.78 30.37
CA GLN A 226 23.70 13.74 31.39
C GLN A 226 24.15 12.41 30.84
N LYS A 227 24.79 11.58 31.66
CA LYS A 227 25.14 10.19 31.31
C LYS A 227 23.93 9.32 31.50
N ASN A 228 23.67 8.48 30.50
CA ASN A 228 22.48 7.63 30.46
C ASN A 228 22.88 6.16 30.28
N ILE A 229 22.00 5.26 30.69
CA ILE A 229 22.09 3.83 30.41
C ILE A 229 21.01 3.46 29.41
N ASP A 230 21.45 2.79 28.37
CA ASP A 230 20.61 2.08 27.38
C ASP A 230 21.02 0.62 27.39
N THR A 231 20.10 -0.30 27.60
CA THR A 231 20.43 -1.73 27.51
C THR A 231 19.49 -2.43 26.53
N GLY A 232 20.02 -3.46 25.86
CA GLY A 232 19.27 -4.31 24.97
C GLY A 232 19.61 -5.78 25.16
N MET A 233 18.58 -6.58 25.48
CA MET A 233 18.66 -8.02 25.60
C MET A 233 17.56 -8.65 24.74
N GLY A 234 17.93 -9.44 23.73
CA GLY A 234 16.98 -10.18 22.91
C GLY A 234 16.29 -11.26 23.73
N LEU A 235 14.98 -11.14 23.95
CA LEU A 235 14.20 -12.10 24.73
C LEU A 235 14.31 -13.51 24.16
N GLU A 236 14.20 -13.65 22.84
CA GLU A 236 14.32 -14.94 22.15
C GLU A 236 15.72 -15.55 22.28
N ARG A 237 16.79 -14.72 22.21
CA ARG A 237 18.17 -15.20 22.41
C ARG A 237 18.41 -15.66 23.84
N LEU A 238 17.92 -14.92 24.83
CA LEU A 238 18.00 -15.37 26.23
C LEU A 238 17.24 -16.67 26.44
N ALA A 239 16.05 -16.80 25.82
CA ALA A 239 15.27 -18.03 25.90
C ALA A 239 15.99 -19.22 25.26
N VAL A 240 16.72 -19.03 24.16
CA VAL A 240 17.57 -20.07 23.55
C VAL A 240 18.62 -20.57 24.54
N ALA A 241 19.29 -19.67 25.27
CA ALA A 241 20.29 -20.02 26.27
C ALA A 241 19.66 -20.76 27.46
N LEU A 242 18.54 -20.32 27.98
CA LEU A 242 17.86 -20.88 29.14
C LEU A 242 17.16 -22.21 28.86
N GLN A 243 16.63 -22.41 27.66
CA GLN A 243 15.96 -23.64 27.24
C GLN A 243 16.93 -24.67 26.61
N ASP A 244 18.21 -24.31 26.41
CA ASP A 244 19.26 -25.11 25.76
C ASP A 244 18.81 -25.71 24.41
N VAL A 245 18.18 -24.86 23.56
CA VAL A 245 17.69 -25.22 22.22
C VAL A 245 18.62 -24.73 21.13
N GLU A 246 18.53 -25.29 19.92
CA GLU A 246 19.49 -25.01 18.84
C GLU A 246 19.29 -23.62 18.19
N SER A 247 18.05 -23.15 18.13
CA SER A 247 17.74 -21.88 17.46
C SER A 247 16.55 -21.17 18.11
N ILE A 248 16.34 -19.91 17.77
CA ILE A 248 15.17 -19.14 18.20
C ILE A 248 13.84 -19.81 17.75
N PHE A 249 13.87 -20.59 16.68
CA PHE A 249 12.70 -21.33 16.18
C PHE A 249 12.33 -22.55 17.04
N GLU A 250 13.15 -22.91 17.99
CA GLU A 250 12.91 -24.01 18.92
C GLU A 250 12.52 -23.54 20.32
N VAL A 251 12.50 -22.22 20.53
CA VAL A 251 12.00 -21.61 21.75
C VAL A 251 10.51 -21.88 21.88
N ASP A 252 10.03 -22.16 23.08
CA ASP A 252 8.70 -22.69 23.40
C ASP A 252 7.54 -22.06 22.61
N THR A 253 7.36 -20.74 22.66
CA THR A 253 6.28 -20.05 21.94
C THR A 253 6.45 -20.11 20.43
N ILE A 254 7.66 -19.93 19.94
CA ILE A 254 7.95 -19.92 18.49
C ILE A 254 7.85 -21.34 17.93
N LYS A 255 8.32 -22.35 18.67
CA LYS A 255 8.21 -23.76 18.29
C LYS A 255 6.76 -24.21 18.13
N ASN A 256 5.87 -23.79 19.03
CA ASN A 256 4.45 -24.11 18.92
C ASN A 256 3.84 -23.55 17.62
N LEU A 257 4.22 -22.33 17.21
CA LEU A 257 3.79 -21.76 15.95
C LEU A 257 4.41 -22.51 14.75
N LEU A 258 5.70 -22.86 14.83
CA LEU A 258 6.39 -23.65 13.80
C LEU A 258 5.74 -25.02 13.62
N ASP A 259 5.41 -25.70 14.72
CA ASP A 259 4.72 -26.99 14.67
C ASP A 259 3.34 -26.87 13.98
N ARG A 260 2.63 -25.76 14.22
CA ARG A 260 1.38 -25.50 13.53
C ARG A 260 1.57 -25.29 12.02
N VAL A 261 2.67 -24.63 11.59
CA VAL A 261 3.03 -24.55 10.17
C VAL A 261 3.32 -25.93 9.59
N ALA A 262 4.10 -26.74 10.29
CA ALA A 262 4.45 -28.10 9.89
C ALA A 262 3.19 -29.00 9.74
N ASP A 263 2.24 -28.92 10.67
CA ASP A 263 0.97 -29.63 10.62
C ASP A 263 0.17 -29.26 9.36
N LEU A 264 0.05 -27.97 9.05
CA LEU A 264 -0.65 -27.50 7.84
C LEU A 264 0.06 -27.96 6.56
N ALA A 265 1.39 -27.99 6.56
CA ALA A 265 2.21 -28.48 5.46
C ALA A 265 2.30 -30.02 5.40
N LYS A 266 1.73 -30.73 6.37
CA LYS A 266 1.82 -32.20 6.51
C LYS A 266 3.27 -32.71 6.42
N THR A 267 4.17 -32.06 7.10
CA THR A 267 5.59 -32.39 7.16
C THR A 267 6.10 -32.30 8.61
N SER A 268 7.30 -32.77 8.89
CA SER A 268 7.92 -32.68 10.21
C SER A 268 9.17 -31.80 10.15
N TYR A 269 9.38 -31.01 11.19
CA TYR A 269 10.59 -30.19 11.32
C TYR A 269 11.83 -31.07 11.56
N LYS A 270 12.96 -30.74 10.94
CA LYS A 270 14.25 -31.47 10.94
C LYS A 270 14.28 -32.77 10.09
N GLU A 271 13.27 -32.96 9.21
CA GLU A 271 13.33 -34.06 8.24
C GLU A 271 13.98 -33.65 6.92
N ASP A 272 13.84 -32.41 6.49
CA ASP A 272 14.35 -31.88 5.23
C ASP A 272 14.83 -30.44 5.42
N ALA A 273 16.12 -30.20 5.26
CA ALA A 273 16.74 -28.89 5.48
C ALA A 273 16.14 -27.75 4.60
N LYS A 274 15.65 -28.05 3.39
CA LYS A 274 15.01 -27.06 2.53
C LYS A 274 13.60 -26.72 3.01
N LYS A 275 12.85 -27.74 3.46
CA LYS A 275 11.53 -27.52 4.07
C LYS A 275 11.65 -26.76 5.39
N ASP A 276 12.68 -27.05 6.18
CA ASP A 276 12.94 -26.38 7.46
C ASP A 276 13.13 -24.88 7.29
N ILE A 277 13.83 -24.44 6.23
CA ILE A 277 13.95 -23.02 5.90
C ILE A 277 12.56 -22.41 5.68
N SER A 278 11.70 -23.07 4.91
CA SER A 278 10.34 -22.59 4.64
C SER A 278 9.48 -22.56 5.89
N LEU A 279 9.59 -23.58 6.75
CA LEU A 279 8.86 -23.64 8.03
C LEU A 279 9.25 -22.48 8.96
N ARG A 280 10.56 -22.23 9.12
CA ARG A 280 11.10 -21.14 9.94
C ARG A 280 10.69 -19.79 9.39
N LEU A 281 10.79 -19.59 8.08
CA LEU A 281 10.48 -18.35 7.41
C LEU A 281 8.98 -18.00 7.57
N ILE A 282 8.06 -18.94 7.33
CA ILE A 282 6.63 -18.73 7.54
C ILE A 282 6.35 -18.35 8.99
N THR A 283 6.98 -19.06 9.94
CA THR A 283 6.82 -18.81 11.38
C THR A 283 7.23 -17.40 11.77
N ASP A 284 8.40 -16.94 11.33
CA ASP A 284 8.89 -15.58 11.57
C ASP A 284 7.99 -14.52 10.93
N HIS A 285 7.68 -14.71 9.66
CA HIS A 285 6.97 -13.69 8.90
C HIS A 285 5.52 -13.52 9.36
N ILE A 286 4.82 -14.61 9.72
CA ILE A 286 3.45 -14.46 10.21
C ILE A 286 3.41 -13.80 11.59
N ARG A 287 4.40 -14.09 12.46
CA ARG A 287 4.56 -13.39 13.74
C ARG A 287 4.78 -11.90 13.49
N SER A 288 5.73 -11.55 12.63
CA SER A 288 6.02 -10.16 12.24
C SER A 288 4.77 -9.43 11.70
N CYS A 289 4.07 -10.04 10.76
CA CYS A 289 2.89 -9.46 10.14
C CYS A 289 1.75 -9.24 11.14
N THR A 290 1.54 -10.18 12.07
CA THR A 290 0.52 -10.07 13.12
C THR A 290 0.73 -8.83 13.98
N PHE A 291 1.96 -8.59 14.44
CA PHE A 291 2.29 -7.42 15.24
C PHE A 291 2.27 -6.12 14.43
N MET A 292 2.76 -6.13 13.19
CA MET A 292 2.70 -4.95 12.31
C MET A 292 1.26 -4.50 12.06
N ILE A 293 0.35 -5.42 11.76
CA ILE A 293 -1.07 -5.09 11.53
C ILE A 293 -1.73 -4.62 12.83
N SER A 294 -1.42 -5.23 13.96
CA SER A 294 -1.91 -4.77 15.28
C SER A 294 -1.53 -3.32 15.56
N ASP A 295 -0.36 -2.88 15.10
CA ASP A 295 0.12 -1.50 15.27
C ASP A 295 -0.35 -0.56 14.15
N GLY A 296 -1.34 -0.98 13.33
CA GLY A 296 -2.01 -0.15 12.33
C GLY A 296 -1.32 -0.11 10.96
N ILE A 297 -0.29 -0.94 10.73
CA ILE A 297 0.37 -0.99 9.43
C ILE A 297 -0.48 -1.81 8.46
N MET A 298 -0.85 -1.21 7.32
CA MET A 298 -1.61 -1.88 6.26
C MET A 298 -0.73 -2.21 5.06
N PRO A 299 -0.98 -3.33 4.34
CA PRO A 299 -0.21 -3.70 3.16
C PRO A 299 -0.27 -2.61 2.09
N SER A 300 0.89 -2.14 1.61
CA SER A 300 0.97 -1.10 0.58
C SER A 300 2.16 -1.35 -0.38
N ASN A 301 2.31 -0.50 -1.39
CA ASN A 301 3.41 -0.60 -2.35
C ASN A 301 4.66 0.20 -1.92
N GLU A 302 4.58 0.99 -0.86
CA GLU A 302 5.66 1.85 -0.39
C GLU A 302 5.76 1.84 1.14
N GLY A 303 6.92 2.22 1.65
CA GLY A 303 7.16 2.43 3.07
C GLY A 303 6.92 1.19 3.93
N ARG A 304 6.35 1.38 5.11
CA ARG A 304 6.09 0.32 6.10
C ARG A 304 5.15 -0.77 5.58
N GLY A 305 4.14 -0.36 4.82
CA GLY A 305 3.17 -1.29 4.24
C GLY A 305 3.78 -2.18 3.16
N TYR A 306 4.83 -1.72 2.45
CA TYR A 306 5.60 -2.55 1.53
C TYR A 306 6.35 -3.66 2.28
N VAL A 307 6.96 -3.35 3.42
CA VAL A 307 7.62 -4.35 4.25
C VAL A 307 6.63 -5.44 4.69
N LEU A 308 5.47 -5.02 5.20
CA LEU A 308 4.40 -5.95 5.58
C LEU A 308 3.96 -6.83 4.40
N ARG A 309 3.70 -6.23 3.24
CA ARG A 309 3.30 -6.95 2.03
C ARG A 309 4.37 -7.92 1.56
N ARG A 310 5.65 -7.54 1.61
CA ARG A 310 6.79 -8.38 1.27
C ARG A 310 6.82 -9.64 2.16
N LEU A 311 6.73 -9.47 3.48
CA LEU A 311 6.72 -10.58 4.43
C LEU A 311 5.54 -11.52 4.20
N LEU A 312 4.33 -10.98 4.02
CA LEU A 312 3.12 -11.75 3.74
C LEU A 312 3.25 -12.61 2.49
N ARG A 313 3.66 -12.00 1.37
CA ARG A 313 3.79 -12.70 0.09
C ARG A 313 4.90 -13.73 0.10
N ARG A 314 5.96 -13.46 0.80
CA ARG A 314 7.05 -14.40 1.00
C ARG A 314 6.59 -15.62 1.81
N ALA A 315 5.86 -15.40 2.90
CA ALA A 315 5.25 -16.49 3.67
C ALA A 315 4.26 -17.32 2.85
N ALA A 316 3.36 -16.67 2.08
CA ALA A 316 2.41 -17.36 1.21
C ALA A 316 3.11 -18.20 0.14
N ARG A 317 4.17 -17.68 -0.53
CA ARG A 317 4.98 -18.44 -1.50
C ARG A 317 5.59 -19.69 -0.87
N HIS A 318 6.22 -19.56 0.30
CA HIS A 318 6.84 -20.69 0.99
C HIS A 318 5.80 -21.73 1.43
N GLY A 319 4.56 -21.29 1.75
CA GLY A 319 3.44 -22.20 1.97
C GLY A 319 3.08 -23.01 0.71
N ARG A 320 3.06 -22.37 -0.46
CA ARG A 320 2.87 -23.07 -1.75
C ARG A 320 4.01 -24.06 -2.03
N MET A 321 5.26 -23.70 -1.75
CA MET A 321 6.42 -24.60 -1.87
C MET A 321 6.31 -25.82 -0.96
N LEU A 322 5.74 -25.68 0.21
CA LEU A 322 5.43 -26.78 1.15
C LEU A 322 4.18 -27.59 0.76
N GLY A 323 3.44 -27.19 -0.28
CA GLY A 323 2.25 -27.89 -0.78
C GLY A 323 0.94 -27.46 -0.13
N ILE A 324 0.90 -26.37 0.64
CA ILE A 324 -0.34 -25.81 1.19
C ILE A 324 -1.09 -25.11 0.06
N LYS A 325 -2.31 -25.57 -0.24
CA LYS A 325 -3.10 -25.06 -1.40
C LYS A 325 -4.10 -23.98 -1.03
N ASP A 326 -4.65 -24.04 0.17
CA ASP A 326 -5.64 -23.09 0.66
C ASP A 326 -4.98 -21.93 1.40
N THR A 327 -5.72 -20.83 1.61
CA THR A 327 -5.27 -19.72 2.48
C THR A 327 -5.04 -20.21 3.91
N PHE A 328 -3.96 -19.86 4.51
CA PHE A 328 -3.52 -20.42 5.80
C PHE A 328 -2.95 -19.37 6.77
N LEU A 329 -2.54 -18.19 6.28
CA LEU A 329 -1.85 -17.18 7.09
C LEU A 329 -2.71 -16.69 8.25
N ALA A 330 -4.00 -16.47 8.03
CA ALA A 330 -4.92 -16.06 9.10
C ALA A 330 -5.03 -17.12 10.22
N SER A 331 -5.02 -18.42 9.88
CA SER A 331 -5.03 -19.51 10.87
C SER A 331 -3.76 -19.50 11.73
N LEU A 332 -2.60 -19.21 11.12
CA LEU A 332 -1.33 -19.11 11.84
C LEU A 332 -1.28 -17.86 12.71
N ALA A 333 -1.77 -16.71 12.20
CA ALA A 333 -1.85 -15.48 12.97
C ALA A 333 -2.72 -15.64 14.22
N ASN A 334 -3.83 -16.37 14.13
CA ASN A 334 -4.63 -16.71 15.30
C ASN A 334 -3.79 -17.46 16.35
N THR A 335 -2.94 -18.40 15.92
CA THR A 335 -2.03 -19.09 16.84
C THR A 335 -0.99 -18.13 17.43
N ALA A 336 -0.41 -17.24 16.63
CA ALA A 336 0.55 -16.24 17.11
C ALA A 336 -0.07 -15.29 18.15
N ILE A 337 -1.33 -14.88 17.95
CA ILE A 337 -2.10 -14.06 18.90
C ILE A 337 -2.27 -14.81 20.22
N GLU A 338 -2.75 -16.06 20.20
CA GLU A 338 -2.96 -16.87 21.41
C GLU A 338 -1.66 -17.07 22.22
N LEU A 339 -0.51 -17.18 21.54
CA LEU A 339 0.81 -17.36 22.17
C LEU A 339 1.38 -16.07 22.75
N SER A 340 0.91 -14.89 22.30
CA SER A 340 1.51 -13.59 22.61
C SER A 340 0.60 -12.66 23.42
N LYS A 341 -0.71 -12.93 23.53
CA LYS A 341 -1.71 -12.05 24.15
C LYS A 341 -1.45 -11.74 25.63
N ASP A 342 -0.75 -12.59 26.36
CA ASP A 342 -0.41 -12.32 27.76
C ASP A 342 0.57 -11.14 27.92
N GLY A 343 1.48 -10.98 26.95
CA GLY A 343 2.38 -9.83 26.88
C GLY A 343 1.80 -8.63 26.12
N TYR A 344 0.87 -8.90 25.18
CA TYR A 344 0.35 -7.93 24.24
C TYR A 344 -1.17 -8.10 24.06
N PRO A 345 -1.98 -7.66 25.05
CA PRO A 345 -3.44 -7.87 25.03
C PRO A 345 -4.14 -7.19 23.85
N GLU A 346 -3.55 -6.15 23.28
CA GLU A 346 -4.04 -5.47 22.07
C GLU A 346 -4.16 -6.40 20.86
N LEU A 347 -3.42 -7.51 20.83
CA LEU A 347 -3.54 -8.50 19.76
C LEU A 347 -4.92 -9.19 19.78
N GLU A 348 -5.45 -9.51 20.98
CA GLU A 348 -6.77 -10.09 21.11
C GLU A 348 -7.86 -9.07 20.79
N GLU A 349 -7.70 -7.82 21.23
CA GLU A 349 -8.64 -6.72 20.96
C GLU A 349 -8.78 -6.45 19.45
N LYS A 350 -7.69 -6.58 18.69
CA LYS A 350 -7.65 -6.31 17.24
C LYS A 350 -7.67 -7.57 16.37
N LYS A 351 -7.93 -8.74 16.96
CA LYS A 351 -7.85 -10.05 16.32
C LYS A 351 -8.65 -10.13 15.02
N GLU A 352 -9.91 -9.73 15.03
CA GLU A 352 -10.78 -9.80 13.84
C GLU A 352 -10.21 -8.99 12.68
N MET A 353 -9.70 -7.79 12.96
CA MET A 353 -9.06 -6.93 11.96
C MET A 353 -7.79 -7.59 11.40
N ILE A 354 -6.92 -8.10 12.28
CA ILE A 354 -5.67 -8.75 11.88
C ILE A 354 -5.96 -9.91 10.93
N LEU A 355 -6.86 -10.81 11.32
CA LEU A 355 -7.21 -11.98 10.52
C LEU A 355 -7.81 -11.60 9.17
N LYS A 356 -8.66 -10.57 9.14
CA LYS A 356 -9.30 -10.07 7.92
C LYS A 356 -8.29 -9.47 6.95
N VAL A 357 -7.37 -8.63 7.41
CA VAL A 357 -6.31 -8.04 6.58
C VAL A 357 -5.43 -9.13 5.95
N LEU A 358 -5.02 -10.11 6.75
CA LEU A 358 -4.22 -11.25 6.28
C LEU A 358 -4.96 -12.05 5.20
N THR A 359 -6.22 -12.43 5.45
CA THR A 359 -7.04 -13.18 4.51
C THR A 359 -7.22 -12.44 3.18
N GLU A 360 -7.50 -11.15 3.23
CA GLU A 360 -7.70 -10.34 2.02
C GLU A 360 -6.42 -10.18 1.18
N GLU A 361 -5.26 -9.95 1.83
CA GLU A 361 -3.99 -9.81 1.11
C GLU A 361 -3.51 -11.17 0.55
N GLU A 362 -3.69 -12.27 1.30
CA GLU A 362 -3.39 -13.63 0.84
C GLU A 362 -4.25 -13.99 -0.38
N ASN A 363 -5.57 -13.75 -0.31
CA ASN A 363 -6.49 -13.98 -1.44
C ASN A 363 -6.16 -13.15 -2.68
N LYS A 364 -5.71 -11.91 -2.50
CA LYS A 364 -5.25 -11.05 -3.61
C LYS A 364 -3.99 -11.63 -4.25
N PHE A 365 -3.06 -12.08 -3.43
CA PHE A 365 -1.81 -12.65 -3.91
C PHE A 365 -2.02 -14.00 -4.59
N ASP A 366 -2.89 -14.86 -4.07
CA ASP A 366 -3.23 -16.16 -4.66
C ASP A 366 -3.78 -16.04 -6.08
N LYS A 367 -4.53 -14.97 -6.38
CA LYS A 367 -5.03 -14.70 -7.74
C LYS A 367 -3.92 -14.32 -8.73
N THR A 368 -2.82 -13.78 -8.25
CA THR A 368 -1.75 -13.22 -9.08
C THR A 368 -0.50 -14.08 -9.09
N ILE A 369 -0.28 -14.91 -8.06
CA ILE A 369 0.96 -15.70 -7.91
C ILE A 369 1.13 -16.71 -9.04
N ASP A 370 0.09 -17.45 -9.41
CA ASP A 370 0.17 -18.46 -10.46
C ASP A 370 0.48 -17.84 -11.84
N GLN A 371 -0.13 -16.69 -12.12
CA GLN A 371 0.14 -15.93 -13.34
C GLN A 371 1.57 -15.37 -13.34
N GLY A 372 2.01 -14.79 -12.21
CA GLY A 372 3.37 -14.25 -12.07
C GLY A 372 4.43 -15.33 -12.21
N LEU A 373 4.24 -16.49 -11.59
CA LEU A 373 5.15 -17.65 -11.72
C LEU A 373 5.18 -18.20 -13.15
N SER A 374 4.02 -18.24 -13.84
CA SER A 374 3.96 -18.68 -15.23
C SER A 374 4.73 -17.75 -16.16
N ILE A 375 4.58 -16.43 -15.98
CA ILE A 375 5.31 -15.42 -16.75
C ILE A 375 6.81 -15.48 -16.44
N LEU A 376 7.17 -15.64 -15.18
CA LEU A 376 8.57 -15.78 -14.79
C LEU A 376 9.21 -17.01 -15.42
N ALA A 377 8.50 -18.13 -15.45
CA ALA A 377 8.95 -19.35 -16.12
C ALA A 377 9.13 -19.16 -17.63
N GLU A 378 8.24 -18.40 -18.31
CA GLU A 378 8.36 -18.04 -19.72
C GLU A 378 9.60 -17.17 -19.97
N ILE A 379 9.84 -16.17 -19.10
CA ILE A 379 11.03 -15.30 -19.17
C ILE A 379 12.30 -16.15 -18.99
N GLU A 380 12.33 -17.04 -18.02
CA GLU A 380 13.44 -17.96 -17.76
C GLU A 380 13.74 -18.87 -18.97
N GLU A 381 12.69 -19.41 -19.61
CA GLU A 381 12.85 -20.25 -20.81
C GLU A 381 13.43 -19.45 -21.96
N ASN A 382 13.01 -18.20 -22.14
CA ASN A 382 13.54 -17.31 -23.18
C ASN A 382 15.01 -16.94 -22.90
N LEU A 383 15.37 -16.62 -21.65
CA LEU A 383 16.76 -16.36 -21.25
C LEU A 383 17.65 -17.59 -21.45
N ALA A 384 17.15 -18.78 -21.11
CA ALA A 384 17.88 -20.03 -21.34
C ALA A 384 18.15 -20.29 -22.86
N LYS A 385 17.22 -19.88 -23.73
CA LYS A 385 17.38 -19.98 -25.19
C LYS A 385 18.36 -18.94 -25.77
N SER A 386 18.37 -17.71 -25.22
CA SER A 386 19.28 -16.64 -25.65
C SER A 386 20.68 -16.75 -25.06
N GLY A 387 20.85 -17.54 -23.99
CA GLY A 387 22.10 -17.65 -23.21
C GLY A 387 22.34 -16.47 -22.28
N GLU A 388 21.38 -15.59 -22.12
CA GLU A 388 21.41 -14.47 -21.18
C GLU A 388 21.07 -14.96 -19.76
N LYS A 389 21.61 -14.27 -18.75
CA LYS A 389 21.40 -14.61 -17.33
C LYS A 389 20.77 -13.48 -16.52
N VAL A 390 20.36 -12.41 -17.18
CA VAL A 390 19.84 -11.22 -16.53
C VAL A 390 18.42 -10.95 -17.03
N ILE A 391 17.45 -10.93 -16.12
CA ILE A 391 16.08 -10.48 -16.43
C ILE A 391 16.10 -8.98 -16.65
N SER A 392 15.46 -8.50 -17.71
CA SER A 392 15.37 -7.07 -18.00
C SER A 392 14.63 -6.30 -16.91
N GLY A 393 15.05 -5.04 -16.66
CA GLY A 393 14.36 -4.18 -15.70
C GLY A 393 12.89 -3.93 -16.06
N GLU A 394 12.54 -3.93 -17.36
CA GLU A 394 11.15 -3.78 -17.84
C GLU A 394 10.28 -5.01 -17.52
N ASP A 395 10.80 -6.22 -17.69
CA ASP A 395 10.09 -7.45 -17.34
C ASP A 395 9.91 -7.59 -15.82
N ALA A 396 10.94 -7.26 -15.04
CA ALA A 396 10.86 -7.22 -13.60
C ALA A 396 9.85 -6.15 -13.11
N PHE A 397 9.82 -4.99 -13.77
CA PHE A 397 8.85 -3.94 -13.48
C PHE A 397 7.42 -4.37 -13.87
N ARG A 398 7.22 -5.05 -14.98
CA ARG A 398 5.92 -5.60 -15.37
C ARG A 398 5.40 -6.62 -14.37
N LEU A 399 6.27 -7.50 -13.86
CA LEU A 399 5.94 -8.44 -12.77
C LEU A 399 5.50 -7.71 -11.51
N TYR A 400 6.18 -6.62 -11.15
CA TYR A 400 5.88 -5.80 -10.00
C TYR A 400 4.56 -5.03 -10.16
N ASP A 401 4.42 -4.26 -11.24
CA ASP A 401 3.31 -3.31 -11.43
C ASP A 401 2.00 -4.00 -11.78
N THR A 402 2.03 -4.97 -12.70
CA THR A 402 0.83 -5.63 -13.23
C THR A 402 0.39 -6.83 -12.39
N TYR A 403 1.34 -7.62 -11.91
CA TYR A 403 1.06 -8.87 -11.19
C TYR A 403 1.34 -8.79 -9.70
N GLY A 404 1.80 -7.65 -9.23
CA GLY A 404 2.07 -7.43 -7.81
C GLY A 404 3.17 -8.32 -7.24
N PHE A 405 4.12 -8.76 -8.07
CA PHE A 405 5.30 -9.51 -7.65
C PHE A 405 6.37 -8.55 -7.14
N PRO A 406 6.68 -8.50 -5.85
CA PRO A 406 7.76 -7.66 -5.35
C PRO A 406 9.08 -8.00 -6.04
N LEU A 407 9.91 -6.98 -6.31
CA LEU A 407 11.22 -7.17 -6.95
C LEU A 407 12.08 -8.19 -6.20
N ASP A 408 12.10 -8.10 -4.87
CA ASP A 408 12.86 -9.00 -4.01
C ASP A 408 12.39 -10.45 -4.12
N LEU A 409 11.07 -10.67 -4.27
CA LEU A 409 10.51 -12.00 -4.49
C LEU A 409 10.93 -12.54 -5.87
N THR A 410 10.93 -11.69 -6.90
CA THR A 410 11.42 -12.04 -8.24
C THR A 410 12.91 -12.42 -8.16
N LYS A 411 13.74 -11.61 -7.49
CA LYS A 411 15.17 -11.89 -7.28
C LYS A 411 15.38 -13.24 -6.59
N GLU A 412 14.74 -13.47 -5.46
CA GLU A 412 14.84 -14.71 -4.70
C GLU A 412 14.54 -15.95 -5.56
N ILE A 413 13.49 -15.90 -6.37
CA ILE A 413 13.09 -17.03 -7.22
C ILE A 413 14.13 -17.31 -8.32
N ILE A 414 14.65 -16.27 -8.96
CA ILE A 414 15.55 -16.43 -10.09
C ILE A 414 17.00 -16.70 -9.67
N GLU A 415 17.44 -16.17 -8.54
CA GLU A 415 18.78 -16.44 -7.97
C GLU A 415 18.94 -17.91 -7.58
N GLU A 416 17.87 -18.56 -7.09
CA GLU A 416 17.84 -20.01 -6.86
C GLU A 416 18.15 -20.81 -8.13
N LYS A 417 17.92 -20.24 -9.32
CA LYS A 417 18.13 -20.85 -10.63
C LYS A 417 19.38 -20.32 -11.36
N GLY A 418 20.14 -19.43 -10.73
CA GLY A 418 21.38 -18.87 -11.25
C GLY A 418 21.21 -17.70 -12.22
N PHE A 419 20.06 -17.01 -12.19
CA PHE A 419 19.81 -15.77 -12.91
C PHE A 419 19.92 -14.56 -11.98
N SER A 420 19.93 -13.35 -12.56
CA SER A 420 19.90 -12.06 -11.83
C SER A 420 18.92 -11.09 -12.49
N VAL A 421 18.69 -9.93 -11.87
CA VAL A 421 17.79 -8.87 -12.38
C VAL A 421 18.58 -7.60 -12.68
N ASP A 422 18.21 -6.90 -13.75
CA ASP A 422 18.62 -5.50 -13.99
C ASP A 422 17.85 -4.54 -13.07
N GLU A 423 18.39 -4.34 -11.86
CA GLU A 423 17.80 -3.44 -10.87
C GLU A 423 17.84 -1.96 -11.30
N ALA A 424 18.85 -1.57 -12.09
CA ALA A 424 18.96 -0.20 -12.58
C ALA A 424 17.84 0.10 -13.59
N GLY A 425 17.56 -0.83 -14.50
CA GLY A 425 16.43 -0.75 -15.43
C GLY A 425 15.09 -0.76 -14.72
N PHE A 426 14.91 -1.60 -13.69
CA PHE A 426 13.71 -1.61 -12.86
C PHE A 426 13.47 -0.25 -12.19
N ASN A 427 14.49 0.31 -11.53
CA ASN A 427 14.38 1.61 -10.86
C ASN A 427 14.05 2.73 -11.83
N LYS A 428 14.61 2.70 -13.04
CA LYS A 428 14.29 3.65 -14.10
C LYS A 428 12.82 3.57 -14.53
N ALA A 429 12.29 2.36 -14.69
CA ALA A 429 10.87 2.14 -15.01
C ALA A 429 9.94 2.62 -13.89
N MET A 430 10.29 2.37 -12.63
CA MET A 430 9.61 2.88 -11.45
C MET A 430 9.57 4.41 -11.40
N GLU A 431 10.70 5.05 -11.68
CA GLU A 431 10.79 6.52 -11.70
C GLU A 431 9.96 7.12 -12.84
N ALA A 432 9.96 6.50 -14.01
CA ALA A 432 9.13 6.90 -15.14
C ALA A 432 7.63 6.84 -14.78
N GLN A 433 7.17 5.77 -14.14
CA GLN A 433 5.79 5.65 -13.65
C GLN A 433 5.44 6.71 -12.60
N ARG A 434 6.33 6.94 -11.62
CA ARG A 434 6.16 7.98 -10.60
C ARG A 434 6.03 9.37 -11.21
N ASN A 435 6.86 9.67 -12.20
CA ASN A 435 6.81 10.94 -12.92
C ASN A 435 5.55 11.08 -13.76
N GLN A 436 5.08 10.01 -14.40
CA GLN A 436 3.81 9.99 -15.13
C GLN A 436 2.62 10.18 -14.18
N ALA A 437 2.63 9.52 -13.00
CA ALA A 437 1.64 9.71 -11.96
C ALA A 437 1.65 11.13 -11.36
N ARG A 438 2.85 11.73 -11.19
CA ARG A 438 3.00 13.14 -10.78
C ARG A 438 2.51 14.10 -11.86
N ALA A 439 2.81 13.85 -13.13
CA ALA A 439 2.33 14.67 -14.25
C ALA A 439 0.82 14.59 -14.45
N ALA A 440 0.20 13.42 -14.20
CA ALA A 440 -1.25 13.25 -14.20
C ALA A 440 -1.95 13.94 -13.02
N ARG A 441 -1.22 14.17 -11.91
CA ARG A 441 -1.63 15.05 -10.81
C ARG A 441 -1.32 16.50 -11.15
N LYS A 442 -1.90 17.04 -12.23
CA LYS A 442 -1.81 18.47 -12.50
C LYS A 442 -2.42 19.25 -11.33
N ALA A 443 -1.50 19.98 -10.69
CA ALA A 443 -1.71 21.23 -9.94
C ALA A 443 -2.88 21.21 -8.94
N THR A 444 -2.67 20.61 -7.81
CA THR A 444 -3.02 21.25 -6.56
C THR A 444 -1.70 21.46 -5.83
N ASN A 445 -1.16 22.68 -5.91
CA ASN A 445 -0.06 23.15 -5.08
C ASN A 445 -0.54 23.13 -3.62
N TYR A 446 -0.46 21.98 -2.98
CA TYR A 446 -0.51 21.89 -1.54
C TYR A 446 0.93 22.05 -1.04
N MET A 447 1.18 23.15 -0.32
CA MET A 447 2.47 23.65 0.16
C MET A 447 3.22 24.49 -0.88
N GLY A 448 2.89 25.77 -0.92
CA GLY A 448 3.62 26.81 -1.59
C GLY A 448 5.06 26.92 -1.04
N ALA A 449 5.97 26.41 -1.80
CA ALA A 449 7.39 26.56 -1.59
C ALA A 449 8.07 27.29 -2.76
N ASP A 450 7.41 28.34 -3.30
CA ASP A 450 8.07 29.30 -4.18
C ASP A 450 7.75 30.71 -3.69
N VAL A 451 8.34 31.06 -2.53
CA VAL A 451 7.93 32.26 -1.86
C VAL A 451 9.12 32.98 -1.28
N THR A 452 9.89 33.52 -2.16
CA THR A 452 10.99 34.38 -1.78
C THR A 452 10.51 35.72 -1.21
N ILE A 453 9.39 36.28 -1.69
CA ILE A 453 8.91 37.60 -1.27
C ILE A 453 8.35 37.62 0.15
N TYR A 454 7.53 36.61 0.54
CA TYR A 454 6.92 36.56 1.88
C TYR A 454 7.92 36.23 3.00
N GLN A 455 9.10 35.66 2.65
CA GLN A 455 10.22 35.48 3.59
C GLN A 455 10.89 36.79 3.99
N SER A 456 10.73 37.82 3.16
CA SER A 456 11.27 39.16 3.40
C SER A 456 10.35 40.04 4.25
N LEU A 457 9.14 39.56 4.59
CA LEU A 457 8.23 40.25 5.49
C LEU A 457 8.76 40.29 6.92
N ASP A 458 8.48 41.39 7.64
CA ASP A 458 8.88 41.52 9.05
C ASP A 458 8.41 40.28 9.85
N PRO A 459 9.32 39.54 10.50
CA PRO A 459 8.99 38.39 11.33
C PRO A 459 8.04 38.67 12.49
N LYS A 460 7.91 39.94 12.91
CA LYS A 460 7.04 40.36 14.03
C LYS A 460 5.59 40.55 13.62
N LEU A 461 5.30 40.60 12.32
CA LEU A 461 3.92 40.69 11.86
C LEU A 461 3.19 39.39 12.17
N THR A 462 1.98 39.48 12.67
CA THR A 462 1.05 38.37 12.93
C THR A 462 -0.34 38.80 12.50
N THR A 463 -1.17 37.84 12.13
CA THR A 463 -2.59 38.05 11.83
C THR A 463 -3.44 37.24 12.81
N VAL A 464 -4.40 37.89 13.48
CA VAL A 464 -5.37 37.21 14.32
C VAL A 464 -6.58 36.80 13.48
N PHE A 465 -6.95 35.52 13.54
CA PHE A 465 -8.15 35.02 12.86
C PHE A 465 -9.38 35.13 13.78
N GLU A 466 -10.37 35.93 13.39
CA GLU A 466 -11.62 36.12 14.14
C GLU A 466 -12.87 35.59 13.38
N GLY A 467 -12.66 34.87 12.27
CA GLY A 467 -13.73 34.45 11.37
C GLY A 467 -14.52 33.21 11.81
N TYR A 468 -14.45 32.77 13.07
CA TYR A 468 -15.32 31.70 13.57
C TYR A 468 -16.74 32.18 13.81
N ASP A 469 -16.89 33.40 14.34
CA ASP A 469 -18.18 33.96 14.79
C ASP A 469 -18.69 35.09 13.88
N SER A 470 -17.79 35.69 13.07
CA SER A 470 -18.18 36.81 12.18
C SER A 470 -17.63 36.63 10.78
N LEU A 471 -18.46 36.97 9.78
CA LEU A 471 -18.06 37.02 8.36
C LEU A 471 -17.52 38.40 7.96
N ILE A 472 -17.72 39.40 8.80
CA ILE A 472 -17.33 40.80 8.57
C ILE A 472 -16.51 41.25 9.79
N ASP A 473 -15.35 41.83 9.50
CA ASP A 473 -14.49 42.41 10.54
C ASP A 473 -13.72 43.64 9.97
N THR A 474 -13.06 44.35 10.82
CA THR A 474 -12.24 45.52 10.47
C THR A 474 -10.82 45.28 10.88
N GLY A 475 -9.87 45.32 9.92
CA GLY A 475 -8.44 45.13 10.19
C GLY A 475 -7.59 46.26 9.59
N ASN A 476 -6.33 46.35 9.99
CA ASN A 476 -5.36 47.32 9.44
C ASN A 476 -4.40 46.58 8.50
N ILE A 477 -4.07 47.21 7.38
CA ILE A 477 -3.10 46.67 6.45
C ILE A 477 -1.71 46.78 7.05
N THR A 478 -1.07 45.65 7.28
CA THR A 478 0.27 45.54 7.88
C THR A 478 1.38 45.31 6.85
N ALA A 479 1.00 44.75 5.69
CA ALA A 479 1.88 44.62 4.54
C ALA A 479 1.06 44.49 3.25
N LEU A 480 1.66 44.91 2.13
CA LEU A 480 1.17 44.80 0.77
C LEU A 480 2.27 44.23 -0.13
N THR A 481 1.90 43.29 -1.01
CA THR A 481 2.85 42.78 -2.02
C THR A 481 2.17 42.70 -3.37
N THR A 482 2.94 42.88 -4.43
CA THR A 482 2.62 42.37 -5.77
C THR A 482 3.13 40.93 -5.89
N GLU A 483 3.21 40.37 -7.09
CA GLU A 483 3.80 39.03 -7.31
C GLU A 483 5.29 39.04 -6.97
N ASP A 484 6.01 40.15 -7.21
CA ASP A 484 7.47 40.21 -7.14
C ASP A 484 8.03 41.12 -6.04
N GLU A 485 7.24 42.04 -5.47
CA GLU A 485 7.75 43.10 -4.58
C GLU A 485 6.81 43.38 -3.38
N ILE A 486 7.42 43.78 -2.26
CA ILE A 486 6.69 44.42 -1.15
C ILE A 486 6.50 45.87 -1.51
N VAL A 487 5.26 46.35 -1.47
CA VAL A 487 4.90 47.71 -1.89
C VAL A 487 4.16 48.48 -0.80
N GLU A 488 4.14 49.81 -0.91
CA GLU A 488 3.40 50.69 0.01
C GLU A 488 1.94 50.90 -0.40
N ALA A 489 1.59 50.60 -1.67
CA ALA A 489 0.24 50.76 -2.21
C ALA A 489 0.02 49.83 -3.40
N ILE A 490 -1.26 49.41 -3.58
CA ILE A 490 -1.78 48.71 -4.77
C ILE A 490 -3.03 49.44 -5.29
N ALA A 491 -3.18 49.57 -6.60
CA ALA A 491 -4.21 50.33 -7.25
C ALA A 491 -5.06 49.47 -8.20
N GLU A 492 -6.11 50.05 -8.74
CA GLU A 492 -7.04 49.37 -9.67
C GLU A 492 -6.30 48.67 -10.81
N GLY A 493 -6.59 47.37 -10.98
CA GLY A 493 -5.97 46.47 -11.93
C GLY A 493 -4.78 45.70 -11.38
N ASP A 494 -4.20 46.08 -10.23
CA ASP A 494 -3.08 45.38 -9.63
C ASP A 494 -3.53 44.04 -8.99
N HIS A 495 -2.70 43.01 -9.19
CA HIS A 495 -2.76 41.76 -8.49
C HIS A 495 -1.76 41.75 -7.34
N GLY A 496 -2.12 41.18 -6.19
CA GLY A 496 -1.22 41.15 -5.06
C GLY A 496 -1.78 40.47 -3.83
N THR A 497 -1.07 40.65 -2.71
CA THR A 497 -1.48 40.08 -1.42
C THR A 497 -1.59 41.17 -0.37
N ILE A 498 -2.73 41.24 0.31
CA ILE A 498 -2.94 42.10 1.47
C ILE A 498 -2.75 41.27 2.75
N ILE A 499 -1.93 41.77 3.68
CA ILE A 499 -1.73 41.17 5.01
C ILE A 499 -2.32 42.13 6.02
N LEU A 500 -3.16 41.59 6.91
CA LEU A 500 -3.86 42.34 7.93
C LEU A 500 -3.38 41.96 9.35
N ASP A 501 -3.58 42.85 10.33
CA ASP A 501 -3.37 42.55 11.76
C ASP A 501 -4.42 41.56 12.28
N LYS A 502 -5.65 41.59 11.73
CA LYS A 502 -6.70 40.62 12.01
C LYS A 502 -7.61 40.43 10.81
N THR A 503 -8.28 39.27 10.73
CA THR A 503 -9.13 38.92 9.60
C THR A 503 -10.24 37.94 9.95
N SER A 504 -11.37 38.05 9.23
CA SER A 504 -12.45 37.06 9.21
C SER A 504 -12.24 35.94 8.17
N PHE A 505 -11.25 36.07 7.28
CA PHE A 505 -10.98 35.08 6.23
C PHE A 505 -10.21 33.88 6.74
N TYR A 506 -10.74 32.69 6.53
CA TYR A 506 -10.06 31.43 6.80
C TYR A 506 -9.03 31.13 5.71
N ALA A 507 -7.79 30.90 6.12
CA ALA A 507 -6.72 30.48 5.20
C ALA A 507 -6.77 28.97 4.93
N THR A 508 -6.35 28.53 3.75
CA THR A 508 -6.22 27.10 3.42
C THR A 508 -5.38 26.36 4.48
N MET A 509 -6.02 25.48 5.23
CA MET A 509 -5.38 24.71 6.31
C MET A 509 -6.24 23.48 6.66
N GLY A 510 -5.57 22.37 7.13
CA GLY A 510 -6.27 21.18 7.61
C GLY A 510 -7.18 20.49 6.58
N GLY A 511 -6.94 20.70 5.29
CA GLY A 511 -7.76 20.16 4.19
C GLY A 511 -8.96 21.02 3.81
N GLN A 512 -9.27 22.10 4.57
CA GLN A 512 -10.30 23.06 4.18
C GLN A 512 -9.70 24.12 3.27
N ASN A 513 -10.40 24.41 2.16
CA ASN A 513 -10.06 25.49 1.23
C ASN A 513 -10.29 26.85 1.89
N ALA A 514 -9.55 27.83 1.39
CA ALA A 514 -9.68 29.23 1.79
C ALA A 514 -11.05 29.80 1.48
N ASP A 515 -11.40 30.84 2.22
CA ASP A 515 -12.53 31.70 1.90
C ASP A 515 -12.23 32.60 0.70
N ILE A 516 -13.27 33.04 0.07
CA ILE A 516 -13.27 34.12 -0.91
C ILE A 516 -14.13 35.27 -0.42
N GLY A 517 -13.97 36.45 -1.02
CA GLY A 517 -14.80 37.61 -0.67
C GLY A 517 -14.17 38.93 -1.04
N LEU A 518 -14.41 39.96 -0.24
CA LEU A 518 -14.01 41.32 -0.52
C LEU A 518 -13.28 41.95 0.65
N ILE A 519 -12.27 42.77 0.37
CA ILE A 519 -11.69 43.74 1.32
C ILE A 519 -12.07 45.11 0.80
N LYS A 520 -12.68 45.94 1.66
CA LYS A 520 -13.24 47.24 1.28
C LYS A 520 -12.65 48.36 2.11
N LYS A 521 -12.48 49.51 1.49
CA LYS A 521 -12.18 50.79 2.14
C LYS A 521 -12.81 51.91 1.35
N ASP A 522 -13.76 52.64 1.91
CA ASP A 522 -14.54 53.66 1.21
C ASP A 522 -15.11 53.12 -0.12
N ASP A 523 -14.71 53.69 -1.26
CA ASP A 523 -15.08 53.21 -2.60
C ASP A 523 -14.08 52.19 -3.18
N ALA A 524 -12.99 51.86 -2.47
CA ALA A 524 -11.99 50.90 -2.94
C ALA A 524 -12.42 49.48 -2.63
N VAL A 525 -12.21 48.55 -3.58
CA VAL A 525 -12.61 47.14 -3.49
C VAL A 525 -11.46 46.26 -3.99
N PHE A 526 -11.03 45.33 -3.10
CA PHE A 526 -10.13 44.27 -3.42
C PHE A 526 -10.87 42.91 -3.39
N ASN A 527 -10.81 42.16 -4.48
CA ASN A 527 -11.43 40.85 -4.59
C ASN A 527 -10.43 39.80 -4.08
N VAL A 528 -10.80 39.12 -3.00
CA VAL A 528 -10.02 38.00 -2.45
C VAL A 528 -10.42 36.73 -3.16
N VAL A 529 -9.46 36.10 -3.84
CA VAL A 529 -9.67 34.85 -4.60
C VAL A 529 -9.05 33.65 -3.90
N ASP A 530 -8.07 33.89 -3.01
CA ASP A 530 -7.43 32.84 -2.19
C ASP A 530 -6.90 33.46 -0.89
N VAL A 531 -6.76 32.66 0.15
CA VAL A 531 -6.17 33.06 1.42
C VAL A 531 -5.17 32.02 1.88
N ILE A 532 -3.92 32.44 2.05
CA ILE A 532 -2.78 31.58 2.34
C ILE A 532 -2.21 31.82 3.75
N LYS A 533 -1.82 30.74 4.42
CA LYS A 533 -1.07 30.84 5.68
C LYS A 533 0.40 31.00 5.38
N LEU A 534 1.01 32.05 5.93
CA LEU A 534 2.43 32.38 5.78
C LEU A 534 3.20 32.05 7.05
N ALA A 535 4.52 32.00 6.99
CA ALA A 535 5.38 31.75 8.14
C ALA A 535 5.22 32.85 9.22
N GLY A 536 5.24 32.47 10.52
CA GLY A 536 5.12 33.39 11.63
C GLY A 536 3.69 33.88 11.85
N ASP A 537 2.68 32.98 11.69
CA ASP A 537 1.26 33.24 11.93
C ASP A 537 0.67 34.44 11.18
N LYS A 538 1.13 34.67 9.97
CA LYS A 538 0.59 35.66 9.03
C LYS A 538 -0.42 35.02 8.11
N ILE A 539 -1.45 35.78 7.73
CA ILE A 539 -2.46 35.38 6.74
C ILE A 539 -2.39 36.39 5.59
N GLY A 540 -2.14 35.86 4.37
CA GLY A 540 -2.09 36.63 3.14
C GLY A 540 -3.37 36.47 2.33
N HIS A 541 -4.06 37.59 2.04
CA HIS A 541 -5.25 37.63 1.20
C HIS A 541 -4.81 37.89 -0.24
N VAL A 542 -4.87 36.85 -1.07
CA VAL A 542 -4.44 36.93 -2.48
C VAL A 542 -5.60 37.36 -3.35
N GLY A 543 -5.37 38.30 -4.25
CA GLY A 543 -6.45 38.79 -5.11
C GLY A 543 -6.03 39.95 -6.01
N PHE A 544 -7.00 40.79 -6.34
CA PHE A 544 -6.80 41.97 -7.23
C PHE A 544 -7.68 43.15 -6.83
N VAL A 545 -7.21 44.37 -7.09
CA VAL A 545 -7.95 45.59 -6.87
C VAL A 545 -8.90 45.78 -8.05
N SER A 546 -10.21 45.69 -7.83
CA SER A 546 -11.23 45.98 -8.87
C SER A 546 -11.65 47.44 -8.93
N GLN A 547 -11.37 48.21 -7.89
CA GLN A 547 -11.71 49.63 -7.82
C GLN A 547 -10.84 50.33 -6.77
N GLY A 548 -10.34 51.53 -7.09
CA GLY A 548 -9.66 52.41 -6.14
C GLY A 548 -8.22 52.02 -5.80
N MET A 549 -7.81 52.26 -4.54
CA MET A 549 -6.42 52.04 -4.10
C MET A 549 -6.33 51.70 -2.61
N PHE A 550 -5.41 50.78 -2.25
CA PHE A 550 -5.10 50.42 -0.87
C PHE A 550 -3.66 50.80 -0.55
N LYS A 551 -3.41 51.27 0.68
CA LYS A 551 -2.10 51.66 1.18
C LYS A 551 -1.75 50.99 2.49
N LEU A 552 -0.48 50.84 2.75
CA LEU A 552 0.03 50.38 4.02
C LEU A 552 -0.53 51.26 5.17
N GLY A 553 -1.04 50.64 6.23
CA GLY A 553 -1.67 51.31 7.38
C GLY A 553 -3.13 51.67 7.20
N ASP A 554 -3.74 51.39 6.05
CA ASP A 554 -5.18 51.60 5.86
C ASP A 554 -6.01 50.66 6.77
N THR A 555 -7.10 51.24 7.33
CA THR A 555 -8.13 50.43 8.00
C THR A 555 -9.15 50.01 6.94
N VAL A 556 -9.40 48.70 6.88
CA VAL A 556 -10.23 48.06 5.86
C VAL A 556 -11.28 47.16 6.51
N GLU A 557 -12.40 46.98 5.83
CA GLU A 557 -13.44 46.01 6.18
C GLU A 557 -13.20 44.72 5.39
N THR A 558 -13.16 43.58 6.07
CA THR A 558 -13.13 42.26 5.48
C THR A 558 -14.55 41.72 5.40
N VAL A 559 -14.96 41.22 4.21
CA VAL A 559 -16.31 40.70 3.95
C VAL A 559 -16.17 39.33 3.29
N VAL A 560 -16.29 38.28 4.07
CA VAL A 560 -16.26 36.89 3.57
C VAL A 560 -17.54 36.59 2.81
N ASP A 561 -17.42 35.86 1.69
CA ASP A 561 -18.60 35.38 0.95
C ASP A 561 -19.42 34.41 1.80
N PRO A 562 -20.66 34.76 2.19
CA PRO A 562 -21.45 33.97 3.13
C PRO A 562 -21.92 32.64 2.54
N ASP A 563 -22.19 32.59 1.24
CA ASP A 563 -22.64 31.34 0.58
C ASP A 563 -21.50 30.35 0.44
N ASN A 564 -20.32 30.82 0.03
CA ASN A 564 -19.11 29.99 -0.04
C ASN A 564 -18.75 29.42 1.34
N ARG A 565 -18.67 30.27 2.37
CA ARG A 565 -18.38 29.85 3.76
C ARG A 565 -19.40 28.85 4.28
N LYS A 566 -20.72 29.11 4.08
CA LYS A 566 -21.78 28.22 4.53
C LYS A 566 -21.68 26.83 3.89
N LYS A 567 -21.46 26.75 2.58
CA LYS A 567 -21.29 25.49 1.85
C LYS A 567 -20.02 24.75 2.32
N THR A 568 -18.90 25.46 2.48
CA THR A 568 -17.65 24.90 2.96
C THR A 568 -17.79 24.36 4.39
N ALA A 569 -18.42 25.10 5.29
CA ALA A 569 -18.68 24.68 6.67
C ALA A 569 -19.59 23.45 6.74
N ALA A 570 -20.61 23.37 5.86
CA ALA A 570 -21.49 22.20 5.75
C ALA A 570 -20.72 20.95 5.31
N ASN A 571 -19.88 21.08 4.26
CA ASN A 571 -19.02 20.00 3.77
C ASN A 571 -18.00 19.59 4.83
N HIS A 572 -17.43 20.53 5.60
CA HIS A 572 -16.47 20.21 6.66
C HIS A 572 -17.13 19.45 7.81
N SER A 573 -18.28 19.92 8.26
CA SER A 573 -19.03 19.23 9.34
C SER A 573 -19.50 17.86 8.90
N ALA A 574 -19.93 17.71 7.61
CA ALA A 574 -20.26 16.41 7.04
C ALA A 574 -19.04 15.47 6.97
N THR A 575 -17.84 16.00 6.80
CA THR A 575 -16.60 15.18 6.81
C THR A 575 -16.38 14.52 8.16
N HIS A 576 -16.63 15.20 9.28
CA HIS A 576 -16.54 14.62 10.62
C HIS A 576 -17.61 13.55 10.84
N LEU A 577 -18.84 13.79 10.43
CA LEU A 577 -19.90 12.78 10.49
C LEU A 577 -19.56 11.55 9.62
N LEU A 578 -19.03 11.78 8.41
CA LEU A 578 -18.56 10.72 7.51
C LEU A 578 -17.44 9.89 8.12
N HIS A 579 -16.44 10.53 8.70
CA HIS A 579 -15.32 9.81 9.36
C HIS A 579 -15.85 8.89 10.46
N LYS A 580 -16.70 9.40 11.33
CA LYS A 580 -17.29 8.58 12.39
C LYS A 580 -18.20 7.48 11.83
N ALA A 581 -19.04 7.76 10.83
CA ALA A 581 -19.90 6.76 10.20
C ALA A 581 -19.09 5.64 9.54
N LEU A 582 -17.99 5.95 8.88
CA LEU A 582 -17.09 4.95 8.31
C LEU A 582 -16.48 4.06 9.40
N ARG A 583 -16.10 4.61 10.55
CA ARG A 583 -15.60 3.82 11.68
C ARG A 583 -16.67 2.90 12.27
N GLU A 584 -17.90 3.35 12.36
CA GLU A 584 -19.03 2.53 12.86
C GLU A 584 -19.38 1.37 11.91
N VAL A 585 -19.37 1.63 10.60
CA VAL A 585 -19.76 0.63 9.59
C VAL A 585 -18.61 -0.33 9.25
N LEU A 586 -17.38 0.19 9.14
CA LEU A 586 -16.23 -0.59 8.65
C LEU A 586 -15.29 -1.05 9.77
N GLY A 587 -15.31 -0.36 10.91
CA GLY A 587 -14.47 -0.66 12.07
C GLY A 587 -13.44 0.43 12.41
N ASN A 588 -12.88 0.32 13.62
CA ASN A 588 -11.98 1.33 14.21
C ASN A 588 -10.61 1.49 13.51
N HIS A 589 -10.27 0.65 12.56
CA HIS A 589 -9.06 0.79 11.72
C HIS A 589 -9.16 1.91 10.68
N VAL A 590 -10.36 2.47 10.48
CA VAL A 590 -10.56 3.61 9.59
C VAL A 590 -9.95 4.84 10.25
N GLU A 591 -8.92 5.39 9.59
CA GLU A 591 -8.22 6.61 9.99
C GLU A 591 -8.12 7.54 8.79
N GLN A 592 -8.13 8.84 9.04
CA GLN A 592 -7.96 9.83 7.98
C GLN A 592 -6.54 9.74 7.39
N ALA A 593 -6.46 9.55 6.08
CA ALA A 593 -5.21 9.61 5.31
C ALA A 593 -5.08 10.94 4.55
N GLY A 594 -6.18 11.65 4.35
CA GLY A 594 -6.23 12.96 3.72
C GLY A 594 -7.66 13.52 3.71
N SER A 595 -7.77 14.83 3.54
CA SER A 595 -9.05 15.54 3.44
C SER A 595 -8.95 16.70 2.46
N TYR A 596 -10.04 16.99 1.78
CA TYR A 596 -10.22 18.20 0.96
C TYR A 596 -11.67 18.64 1.08
N VAL A 597 -11.87 19.87 1.51
CA VAL A 597 -13.18 20.44 1.79
C VAL A 597 -13.29 21.78 1.07
N ALA A 598 -14.23 21.89 0.15
CA ALA A 598 -14.52 23.11 -0.60
C ALA A 598 -16.04 23.36 -0.60
N ALA A 599 -16.49 24.47 -1.18
CA ALA A 599 -17.91 24.80 -1.25
C ALA A 599 -18.71 23.84 -2.16
N ASP A 600 -18.08 23.31 -3.20
CA ASP A 600 -18.70 22.42 -4.19
C ASP A 600 -18.79 20.97 -3.75
N ARG A 601 -17.83 20.48 -2.96
CA ARG A 601 -17.77 19.08 -2.50
C ARG A 601 -16.79 18.87 -1.35
N LEU A 602 -16.89 17.71 -0.74
CA LEU A 602 -15.87 17.19 0.15
C LEU A 602 -15.22 15.93 -0.44
N ARG A 603 -13.98 15.70 -0.05
CA ARG A 603 -13.21 14.49 -0.35
C ARG A 603 -12.53 14.00 0.91
N PHE A 604 -12.71 12.72 1.21
CA PHE A 604 -12.14 12.09 2.39
C PHE A 604 -11.37 10.84 1.99
N ASP A 605 -10.08 10.83 2.30
CA ASP A 605 -9.17 9.72 2.06
C ASP A 605 -8.97 9.00 3.39
N PHE A 606 -9.15 7.69 3.42
CA PHE A 606 -9.12 6.92 4.66
C PHE A 606 -8.49 5.55 4.47
N THR A 607 -7.97 4.98 5.56
CA THR A 607 -7.37 3.65 5.56
C THR A 607 -8.44 2.57 5.50
N HIS A 608 -8.42 1.77 4.44
CA HIS A 608 -9.27 0.58 4.31
C HIS A 608 -8.71 -0.35 3.23
N PHE A 609 -8.82 -1.65 3.43
CA PHE A 609 -8.12 -2.68 2.66
C PHE A 609 -8.87 -3.22 1.44
N LYS A 610 -10.19 -2.94 1.30
CA LYS A 610 -11.03 -3.36 0.17
C LYS A 610 -11.93 -2.22 -0.33
N SER A 611 -12.54 -2.40 -1.51
CA SER A 611 -13.62 -1.52 -1.97
C SER A 611 -14.85 -1.69 -1.09
N LEU A 612 -15.56 -0.60 -0.83
CA LEU A 612 -16.83 -0.66 -0.12
C LEU A 612 -17.90 -1.30 -1.02
N SER A 613 -18.75 -2.11 -0.42
CA SER A 613 -19.95 -2.61 -1.11
C SER A 613 -21.00 -1.50 -1.23
N ARG A 614 -21.97 -1.70 -2.11
CA ARG A 614 -23.11 -0.76 -2.24
C ARG A 614 -23.89 -0.63 -0.94
N GLU A 615 -24.01 -1.72 -0.20
CA GLU A 615 -24.69 -1.81 1.09
C GLU A 615 -23.91 -1.05 2.16
N GLU A 616 -22.57 -1.17 2.19
CA GLU A 616 -21.70 -0.42 3.11
C GLU A 616 -21.78 1.08 2.83
N ILE A 617 -21.76 1.51 1.55
CA ILE A 617 -21.92 2.93 1.16
C ILE A 617 -23.29 3.44 1.58
N ALA A 618 -24.36 2.68 1.32
CA ALA A 618 -25.71 3.06 1.70
C ALA A 618 -25.89 3.17 3.23
N ALA A 619 -25.25 2.27 4.00
CA ALA A 619 -25.27 2.34 5.45
C ALA A 619 -24.54 3.57 5.99
N VAL A 620 -23.39 3.94 5.42
CA VAL A 620 -22.66 5.17 5.77
C VAL A 620 -23.50 6.41 5.45
N GLU A 621 -24.08 6.50 4.25
CA GLU A 621 -24.96 7.62 3.87
C GLU A 621 -26.17 7.74 4.82
N ALA A 622 -26.81 6.61 5.11
CA ALA A 622 -27.98 6.60 6.00
C ALA A 622 -27.60 7.07 7.41
N LEU A 623 -26.44 6.63 7.93
CA LEU A 623 -25.98 7.01 9.25
C LEU A 623 -25.66 8.51 9.31
N VAL A 624 -24.92 9.06 8.33
CA VAL A 624 -24.62 10.49 8.26
C VAL A 624 -25.93 11.30 8.19
N ASN A 625 -26.85 10.95 7.32
CA ASN A 625 -28.12 11.64 7.20
C ASN A 625 -28.99 11.52 8.46
N THR A 626 -28.88 10.40 9.20
CA THR A 626 -29.55 10.26 10.50
C THR A 626 -29.03 11.26 11.51
N GLU A 627 -27.71 11.46 11.58
CA GLU A 627 -27.09 12.44 12.50
C GLU A 627 -27.37 13.89 12.07
N VAL A 628 -27.45 14.15 10.78
CA VAL A 628 -27.91 15.45 10.24
C VAL A 628 -29.34 15.74 10.69
N ASN A 629 -30.25 14.78 10.56
CA ASN A 629 -31.67 14.93 10.92
C ASN A 629 -31.93 15.06 12.42
N LYS A 630 -30.99 14.63 13.29
CA LYS A 630 -31.09 14.86 14.73
C LYS A 630 -30.91 16.31 15.15
N ALA A 631 -30.47 17.18 14.25
CA ALA A 631 -30.25 18.60 14.51
C ALA A 631 -29.38 18.87 15.73
N LEU A 632 -28.23 18.17 15.81
CA LEU A 632 -27.30 18.27 16.94
C LEU A 632 -26.60 19.62 16.92
N LEU A 633 -26.43 20.23 18.11
CA LEU A 633 -25.57 21.41 18.23
C LEU A 633 -24.12 21.02 17.97
N VAL A 634 -23.44 21.85 17.21
CA VAL A 634 -21.99 21.74 16.99
C VAL A 634 -21.30 22.65 18.01
N VAL A 635 -20.68 22.03 18.99
CA VAL A 635 -20.03 22.73 20.11
C VAL A 635 -18.52 22.70 19.89
N THR A 636 -17.89 23.84 20.13
CA THR A 636 -16.45 24.00 20.07
C THR A 636 -15.90 24.41 21.42
N ASP A 637 -14.99 23.60 21.96
CA ASP A 637 -14.29 23.87 23.21
C ASP A 637 -12.80 24.03 22.95
N VAL A 638 -12.16 24.98 23.63
CA VAL A 638 -10.71 25.15 23.62
C VAL A 638 -10.15 24.60 24.92
N MET A 639 -9.28 23.63 24.87
CA MET A 639 -8.73 22.96 26.03
C MET A 639 -7.32 22.44 25.77
N ASN A 640 -6.61 22.07 26.82
CA ASN A 640 -5.29 21.47 26.68
C ASN A 640 -5.36 20.10 25.97
N VAL A 641 -4.32 19.76 25.16
CA VAL A 641 -4.23 18.51 24.39
C VAL A 641 -4.46 17.27 25.26
N GLU A 642 -3.94 17.22 26.49
CA GLU A 642 -4.10 16.08 27.38
C GLU A 642 -5.55 15.94 27.91
N GLU A 643 -6.23 17.05 28.12
CA GLU A 643 -7.65 17.07 28.49
C GLU A 643 -8.52 16.64 27.29
N ALA A 644 -8.17 17.10 26.08
CA ALA A 644 -8.85 16.71 24.85
C ALA A 644 -8.76 15.18 24.62
N LYS A 645 -7.58 14.59 24.78
CA LYS A 645 -7.39 13.12 24.69
C LYS A 645 -8.21 12.38 25.76
N LYS A 646 -8.19 12.85 27.00
CA LYS A 646 -8.98 12.24 28.10
C LYS A 646 -10.49 12.34 27.88
N SER A 647 -10.95 13.37 27.17
CA SER A 647 -12.36 13.55 26.81
C SER A 647 -12.81 12.62 25.65
N GLY A 648 -11.91 11.82 25.09
CA GLY A 648 -12.19 10.92 23.98
C GLY A 648 -12.16 11.59 22.60
N ALA A 649 -11.61 12.81 22.49
CA ALA A 649 -11.48 13.49 21.21
C ALA A 649 -10.46 12.77 20.32
N MET A 650 -10.83 12.53 19.05
CA MET A 650 -9.92 11.96 18.07
C MET A 650 -8.94 13.04 17.60
N ALA A 651 -7.64 12.71 17.67
CA ALA A 651 -6.57 13.53 17.12
C ALA A 651 -6.16 12.93 15.76
N LEU A 652 -5.91 13.76 14.78
CA LEU A 652 -5.40 13.31 13.47
C LEU A 652 -3.96 12.82 13.63
N PHE A 653 -3.66 11.67 13.04
CA PHE A 653 -2.31 11.11 13.02
C PHE A 653 -1.35 12.03 12.25
N GLY A 654 -0.24 12.42 12.91
CA GLY A 654 0.85 13.18 12.27
C GLY A 654 0.82 14.68 12.48
N GLU A 655 -0.20 15.27 13.09
CA GLU A 655 -0.19 16.68 13.47
C GLU A 655 0.42 16.89 14.87
N LYS A 656 1.33 17.86 14.96
CA LYS A 656 1.91 18.28 16.25
C LYS A 656 0.97 19.28 16.93
N TYR A 657 0.20 18.81 17.88
CA TYR A 657 -0.61 19.68 18.71
C TYR A 657 0.20 20.12 19.93
N HIS A 658 0.44 21.41 20.07
CA HIS A 658 1.12 22.03 21.22
C HIS A 658 0.18 23.05 21.90
N GLY A 659 0.10 22.99 23.21
CA GLY A 659 -0.72 23.95 23.99
C GLY A 659 -2.21 23.64 23.95
N ASP A 660 -3.01 24.70 23.78
CA ASP A 660 -4.47 24.60 23.71
C ASP A 660 -4.93 24.24 22.30
N VAL A 661 -5.90 23.32 22.23
CA VAL A 661 -6.45 22.79 20.99
C VAL A 661 -7.96 23.00 20.94
N ARG A 662 -8.47 23.18 19.75
CA ARG A 662 -9.90 23.31 19.49
C ARG A 662 -10.52 21.94 19.25
N VAL A 663 -11.51 21.57 20.07
CA VAL A 663 -12.27 20.33 20.03
C VAL A 663 -13.66 20.62 19.50
N VAL A 664 -14.02 20.02 18.38
CA VAL A 664 -15.35 20.14 17.76
C VAL A 664 -16.16 18.89 18.09
N SER A 665 -17.34 19.08 18.70
CA SER A 665 -18.24 18.01 19.11
C SER A 665 -19.61 18.16 18.44
N MET A 666 -20.15 17.07 17.92
CA MET A 666 -21.49 16.99 17.31
C MET A 666 -22.30 15.97 18.10
N GLY A 667 -22.90 16.44 19.23
CA GLY A 667 -23.48 15.57 20.22
C GLY A 667 -22.46 14.57 20.77
N ASP A 668 -22.91 13.34 21.03
CA ASP A 668 -22.04 12.22 21.43
C ASP A 668 -21.51 11.41 20.24
N PHE A 669 -21.90 11.78 19.00
CA PHE A 669 -21.57 10.99 17.81
C PHE A 669 -20.16 11.25 17.33
N SER A 670 -19.76 12.52 17.15
CA SER A 670 -18.41 12.86 16.67
C SER A 670 -17.75 13.88 17.61
N LYS A 671 -16.48 13.64 17.94
CA LYS A 671 -15.64 14.53 18.74
C LYS A 671 -14.21 14.48 18.26
N GLU A 672 -13.74 15.57 17.64
CA GLU A 672 -12.45 15.60 16.93
C GLU A 672 -11.69 16.91 17.16
N LEU A 673 -10.35 16.85 17.12
CA LEU A 673 -9.50 18.04 17.11
C LEU A 673 -9.61 18.68 15.73
N CYS A 674 -10.11 19.92 15.65
CA CYS A 674 -10.29 20.59 14.36
C CYS A 674 -10.22 22.11 14.45
N GLY A 675 -9.35 22.72 13.62
CA GLY A 675 -9.23 24.17 13.49
C GLY A 675 -10.11 24.80 12.39
N GLY A 676 -10.92 24.01 11.67
CA GLY A 676 -11.73 24.47 10.56
C GLY A 676 -13.03 25.18 10.97
N THR A 677 -13.76 25.68 9.96
CA THR A 677 -15.08 26.30 10.15
C THR A 677 -16.18 25.26 10.03
N HIS A 678 -17.19 25.33 10.89
CA HIS A 678 -18.28 24.38 10.98
C HIS A 678 -19.63 25.05 11.00
N VAL A 679 -20.69 24.29 10.70
CA VAL A 679 -22.06 24.71 10.93
C VAL A 679 -22.37 24.78 12.43
N HIS A 680 -23.37 25.58 12.83
CA HIS A 680 -23.78 25.64 14.23
C HIS A 680 -24.68 24.48 14.65
N ASN A 681 -25.36 23.87 13.66
CA ASN A 681 -26.24 22.74 13.87
C ASN A 681 -26.09 21.75 12.72
N THR A 682 -26.12 20.45 13.00
CA THR A 682 -25.95 19.43 11.96
C THR A 682 -27.05 19.50 10.88
N SER A 683 -28.25 20.00 11.21
CA SER A 683 -29.33 20.23 10.24
C SER A 683 -28.97 21.22 9.13
N ASP A 684 -27.99 22.12 9.37
CA ASP A 684 -27.55 23.09 8.34
C ASP A 684 -26.80 22.39 7.18
N ILE A 685 -26.37 21.15 7.36
CA ILE A 685 -25.80 20.29 6.30
C ILE A 685 -26.88 19.91 5.29
N LYS A 686 -28.18 19.87 5.71
CA LYS A 686 -29.36 19.47 4.96
C LYS A 686 -29.34 17.99 4.53
N LEU A 687 -28.70 17.67 3.42
CA LEU A 687 -28.57 16.33 2.86
C LEU A 687 -27.09 15.99 2.62
N PHE A 688 -26.77 14.69 2.70
CA PHE A 688 -25.45 14.16 2.40
C PHE A 688 -25.57 13.03 1.37
N LYS A 689 -24.71 13.04 0.34
CA LYS A 689 -24.67 12.01 -0.72
C LYS A 689 -23.24 11.66 -1.10
N VAL A 690 -22.90 10.39 -1.09
CA VAL A 690 -21.65 9.87 -1.65
C VAL A 690 -21.75 9.82 -3.17
N LEU A 691 -20.83 10.47 -3.87
CA LEU A 691 -20.74 10.46 -5.33
C LEU A 691 -19.93 9.25 -5.84
N SER A 692 -18.80 9.02 -5.21
CA SER A 692 -17.87 7.97 -5.63
C SER A 692 -17.07 7.41 -4.45
N GLU A 693 -16.65 6.15 -4.60
CA GLU A 693 -15.69 5.49 -3.72
C GLU A 693 -14.64 4.79 -4.58
N ASN A 694 -13.36 5.14 -4.41
CA ASN A 694 -12.27 4.65 -5.23
C ASN A 694 -11.01 4.35 -4.42
N GLY A 695 -10.17 3.42 -4.89
CA GLY A 695 -8.83 3.23 -4.35
C GLY A 695 -7.85 4.26 -4.93
N ILE A 696 -7.07 4.91 -4.07
CA ILE A 696 -6.06 5.90 -4.51
C ILE A 696 -4.64 5.43 -4.25
N ALA A 697 -4.49 4.57 -3.27
CA ALA A 697 -3.24 3.89 -2.96
C ALA A 697 -3.55 2.53 -2.32
N ALA A 698 -2.55 1.69 -2.18
CA ALA A 698 -2.75 0.43 -1.48
C ALA A 698 -3.13 0.68 -0.02
N GLY A 699 -4.27 0.14 0.40
CA GLY A 699 -4.81 0.34 1.74
C GLY A 699 -5.42 1.72 2.01
N VAL A 700 -5.58 2.59 0.99
CA VAL A 700 -6.22 3.90 1.12
C VAL A 700 -7.35 4.03 0.12
N ARG A 701 -8.52 4.35 0.64
CA ARG A 701 -9.76 4.58 -0.12
C ARG A 701 -10.12 6.05 -0.09
N ARG A 702 -10.78 6.52 -1.13
CA ARG A 702 -11.27 7.88 -1.29
C ARG A 702 -12.76 7.88 -1.45
N ILE A 703 -13.45 8.69 -0.65
CA ILE A 703 -14.84 9.06 -0.87
C ILE A 703 -14.91 10.51 -1.31
N GLU A 704 -15.71 10.78 -2.35
CA GLU A 704 -16.17 12.11 -2.70
C GLU A 704 -17.67 12.21 -2.41
N ALA A 705 -18.09 13.32 -1.80
CA ALA A 705 -19.48 13.50 -1.38
C ALA A 705 -19.93 14.97 -1.53
N LEU A 706 -21.23 15.15 -1.56
CA LEU A 706 -21.92 16.42 -1.61
C LEU A 706 -22.78 16.64 -0.37
N THR A 707 -23.04 17.92 -0.08
CA THR A 707 -24.02 18.33 0.93
C THR A 707 -25.02 19.33 0.36
N GLY A 708 -26.14 19.47 1.05
CA GLY A 708 -27.10 20.53 0.83
C GLY A 708 -27.66 20.63 -0.60
N ASP A 709 -27.58 21.82 -1.17
CA ASP A 709 -28.12 22.11 -2.48
C ASP A 709 -27.40 21.36 -3.60
N GLY A 710 -26.11 21.05 -3.44
CA GLY A 710 -25.37 20.21 -4.38
C GLY A 710 -25.95 18.81 -4.54
N VAL A 711 -26.56 18.24 -3.50
CA VAL A 711 -27.27 16.94 -3.57
C VAL A 711 -28.56 17.08 -4.39
N ILE A 712 -29.27 18.21 -4.24
CA ILE A 712 -30.48 18.47 -5.00
C ILE A 712 -30.15 18.62 -6.48
N GLU A 713 -29.14 19.41 -6.80
CA GLU A 713 -28.65 19.59 -8.20
C GLU A 713 -28.23 18.25 -8.82
N PHE A 714 -27.54 17.41 -8.08
CA PHE A 714 -27.14 16.06 -8.52
C PHE A 714 -28.37 15.20 -8.88
N TYR A 715 -29.43 15.21 -8.07
CA TYR A 715 -30.64 14.45 -8.38
C TYR A 715 -31.42 15.04 -9.52
N GLN A 716 -31.49 16.38 -9.67
CA GLN A 716 -32.11 17.05 -10.81
C GLN A 716 -31.40 16.70 -12.14
N GLU A 717 -30.05 16.59 -12.10
CA GLU A 717 -29.29 16.15 -13.26
C GLU A 717 -29.61 14.71 -13.64
N ILE A 718 -29.71 13.80 -12.65
CA ILE A 718 -30.10 12.39 -12.89
C ILE A 718 -31.50 12.33 -13.49
N GLU A 719 -32.47 13.08 -12.93
CA GLU A 719 -33.83 13.15 -13.43
C GLU A 719 -33.87 13.65 -14.89
N SER A 720 -33.16 14.73 -15.21
CA SER A 720 -33.01 15.25 -16.56
C SER A 720 -32.42 14.23 -17.54
N ARG A 721 -31.42 13.47 -17.13
CA ARG A 721 -30.82 12.38 -17.93
C ARG A 721 -31.83 11.24 -18.15
N MET A 722 -32.61 10.87 -17.14
CA MET A 722 -33.66 9.86 -17.25
C MET A 722 -34.77 10.31 -18.20
N GLN A 723 -35.23 11.57 -18.12
CA GLN A 723 -36.18 12.15 -19.04
C GLN A 723 -35.68 12.11 -20.48
N ARG A 724 -34.43 12.49 -20.69
CA ARG A 724 -33.82 12.44 -22.01
C ARG A 724 -33.77 11.03 -22.59
N ILE A 725 -33.43 10.01 -21.76
CA ILE A 725 -33.47 8.60 -22.19
C ILE A 725 -34.91 8.17 -22.51
N ALA A 726 -35.89 8.57 -21.71
CA ALA A 726 -37.31 8.27 -21.93
C ALA A 726 -37.80 8.86 -23.26
N GLU A 727 -37.46 10.10 -23.58
CA GLU A 727 -37.72 10.72 -24.87
C GLU A 727 -37.11 9.94 -26.04
N LEU A 728 -35.82 9.56 -25.96
CA LEU A 728 -35.15 8.79 -27.01
C LEU A 728 -35.79 7.43 -27.24
N LEU A 729 -36.22 6.78 -26.17
CA LEU A 729 -36.91 5.49 -26.23
C LEU A 729 -38.41 5.61 -26.48
N LYS A 730 -38.94 6.82 -26.56
CA LYS A 730 -40.40 7.14 -26.73
C LYS A 730 -41.28 6.40 -25.73
N THR A 731 -40.93 6.52 -24.46
CA THR A 731 -41.61 5.87 -23.34
C THR A 731 -41.72 6.80 -22.12
N GLY A 732 -42.52 6.42 -21.12
CA GLY A 732 -42.50 7.09 -19.82
C GLY A 732 -41.28 6.69 -18.97
N GLU A 733 -40.92 7.53 -18.00
CA GLU A 733 -39.78 7.27 -17.10
C GLU A 733 -39.97 5.96 -16.29
N SER A 734 -41.22 5.66 -15.88
CA SER A 734 -41.57 4.43 -15.16
C SER A 734 -41.30 3.16 -15.97
N ASP A 735 -41.35 3.28 -17.31
CA ASP A 735 -41.26 2.12 -18.21
C ASP A 735 -39.89 1.97 -18.90
N LEU A 736 -38.91 2.79 -18.52
CA LEU A 736 -37.56 2.79 -19.10
C LEU A 736 -36.89 1.42 -19.10
N ILE A 737 -36.98 0.70 -17.98
CA ILE A 737 -36.37 -0.62 -17.85
C ILE A 737 -37.06 -1.59 -18.79
N THR A 738 -38.38 -1.69 -18.74
CA THR A 738 -39.20 -2.59 -19.57
C THR A 738 -38.98 -2.33 -21.04
N LYS A 739 -38.94 -1.02 -21.45
CA LYS A 739 -38.68 -0.65 -22.83
C LYS A 739 -37.27 -1.01 -23.30
N THR A 740 -36.27 -0.83 -22.44
CA THR A 740 -34.87 -1.20 -22.73
C THR A 740 -34.74 -2.71 -22.91
N GLU A 741 -35.33 -3.50 -22.01
CA GLU A 741 -35.37 -4.97 -22.11
C GLU A 741 -36.05 -5.42 -23.41
N SER A 742 -37.21 -4.83 -23.73
CA SER A 742 -37.94 -5.09 -24.99
C SER A 742 -37.08 -4.81 -26.22
N LEU A 743 -36.34 -3.68 -26.26
CA LEU A 743 -35.46 -3.31 -27.35
C LEU A 743 -34.27 -4.27 -27.49
N LEU A 744 -33.71 -4.73 -26.39
CA LEU A 744 -32.62 -5.72 -26.41
C LEU A 744 -33.09 -7.06 -26.94
N ASP A 745 -34.31 -7.51 -26.60
CA ASP A 745 -34.92 -8.73 -27.11
C ASP A 745 -35.27 -8.60 -28.60
N GLU A 746 -35.82 -7.45 -29.03
CA GLU A 746 -36.09 -7.15 -30.43
C GLU A 746 -34.80 -7.15 -31.25
N MET A 747 -33.75 -6.53 -30.78
CA MET A 747 -32.43 -6.53 -31.43
C MET A 747 -31.84 -7.94 -31.56
N LYS A 748 -31.99 -8.77 -30.53
CA LYS A 748 -31.56 -10.18 -30.56
C LYS A 748 -32.35 -10.97 -31.58
N THR A 749 -33.68 -10.77 -31.67
CA THR A 749 -34.58 -11.40 -32.61
C THR A 749 -34.22 -11.01 -34.04
N LEU A 750 -34.11 -9.68 -34.30
CA LEU A 750 -33.72 -9.15 -35.61
C LEU A 750 -32.35 -9.65 -36.07
N LYS A 751 -31.39 -9.76 -35.16
CA LYS A 751 -30.07 -10.35 -35.46
C LYS A 751 -30.20 -11.80 -35.90
N SER A 752 -30.99 -12.61 -35.17
CA SER A 752 -31.25 -14.01 -35.50
C SER A 752 -32.01 -14.16 -36.84
N GLU A 753 -33.00 -13.32 -37.11
CA GLU A 753 -33.73 -13.30 -38.38
C GLU A 753 -32.82 -12.89 -39.53
N ASN A 754 -31.98 -11.87 -39.35
CA ASN A 754 -30.99 -11.47 -40.34
C ASN A 754 -30.03 -12.61 -40.69
N GLU A 755 -29.52 -13.34 -39.66
CA GLU A 755 -28.67 -14.54 -39.88
C GLU A 755 -29.44 -15.63 -40.62
N LYS A 756 -30.70 -15.91 -40.29
CA LYS A 756 -31.55 -16.87 -41.00
C LYS A 756 -31.83 -16.47 -42.44
N LEU A 757 -32.13 -15.18 -42.70
CA LEU A 757 -32.35 -14.68 -44.05
C LEU A 757 -31.10 -14.74 -44.88
N LYS A 758 -29.93 -14.42 -44.35
CA LYS A 758 -28.64 -14.57 -45.03
C LYS A 758 -28.37 -16.03 -45.36
N ALA A 759 -28.60 -16.95 -44.41
CA ALA A 759 -28.45 -18.39 -44.65
C ALA A 759 -29.43 -18.92 -45.71
N LYS A 760 -30.66 -18.41 -45.75
CA LYS A 760 -31.67 -18.75 -46.76
C LYS A 760 -31.28 -18.27 -48.16
N LEU A 761 -30.85 -17.01 -48.30
CA LEU A 761 -30.35 -16.45 -49.53
C LEU A 761 -29.14 -17.24 -50.05
N ALA A 762 -28.20 -17.57 -49.16
CA ALA A 762 -27.06 -18.40 -49.47
C ALA A 762 -27.47 -19.83 -49.98
N SER A 763 -28.53 -20.42 -49.39
CA SER A 763 -29.05 -21.72 -49.76
C SER A 763 -29.84 -21.68 -51.09
N GLU A 764 -30.57 -20.60 -51.38
CA GLU A 764 -31.28 -20.37 -52.62
C GLU A 764 -30.31 -20.14 -53.80
N ALA A 765 -29.20 -19.51 -53.58
CA ALA A 765 -28.10 -19.36 -54.56
C ALA A 765 -27.46 -20.70 -54.98
N LEU A 766 -27.66 -21.77 -54.21
CA LEU A 766 -27.21 -23.13 -54.49
C LEU A 766 -28.22 -23.94 -55.33
N GLY A 767 -29.45 -23.50 -55.42
CA GLY A 767 -30.56 -24.30 -55.98
C GLY A 767 -30.36 -24.84 -57.44
N ASP A 768 -29.50 -24.24 -58.26
CA ASP A 768 -29.18 -24.67 -59.63
C ASP A 768 -27.71 -25.18 -59.73
N SER A 769 -27.01 -25.37 -58.64
CA SER A 769 -25.55 -25.61 -58.69
C SER A 769 -25.15 -27.08 -59.02
N THR A 770 -26.04 -28.03 -58.93
CA THR A 770 -25.73 -29.43 -59.24
C THR A 770 -25.48 -29.68 -60.72
N GLU A 771 -25.91 -28.79 -61.63
CA GLU A 771 -25.62 -28.85 -63.06
C GLU A 771 -24.15 -28.53 -63.40
N ASN A 772 -23.38 -27.95 -62.53
CA ASN A 772 -22.00 -27.53 -62.72
C ASN A 772 -20.94 -28.49 -62.09
N ILE A 773 -21.35 -29.69 -61.69
CA ILE A 773 -20.42 -30.70 -61.18
C ILE A 773 -19.74 -31.38 -62.33
N GLU A 774 -18.43 -31.20 -62.41
CA GLU A 774 -17.60 -31.89 -63.40
C GLU A 774 -16.86 -33.09 -62.79
N THR A 775 -16.46 -34.05 -63.64
CA THR A 775 -15.63 -35.17 -63.18
C THR A 775 -14.26 -35.08 -63.83
N ILE A 776 -13.22 -34.90 -63.03
CA ILE A 776 -11.83 -34.77 -63.56
C ILE A 776 -11.02 -35.95 -63.02
N ASN A 777 -10.50 -36.78 -63.88
CA ASN A 777 -9.77 -38.01 -63.53
C ASN A 777 -10.47 -38.87 -62.45
N GLY A 778 -11.82 -38.98 -62.60
CA GLY A 778 -12.64 -39.77 -61.69
C GLY A 778 -13.02 -39.08 -60.34
N ILE A 779 -12.57 -37.85 -60.06
CA ILE A 779 -12.91 -37.06 -58.85
C ILE A 779 -13.87 -35.93 -59.28
N LYS A 780 -14.95 -35.76 -58.51
CA LYS A 780 -15.90 -34.66 -58.73
C LYS A 780 -15.32 -33.34 -58.35
N PHE A 781 -15.57 -32.33 -59.14
CA PHE A 781 -15.09 -30.95 -58.94
C PHE A 781 -16.25 -30.00 -59.19
N ILE A 782 -16.36 -29.00 -58.34
CA ILE A 782 -17.24 -27.85 -58.53
C ILE A 782 -16.50 -26.57 -58.26
N ALA A 783 -16.61 -25.60 -59.15
CA ALA A 783 -16.12 -24.23 -58.97
C ALA A 783 -17.26 -23.26 -59.29
N MET A 784 -17.63 -22.39 -58.36
CA MET A 784 -18.74 -21.48 -58.57
C MET A 784 -18.60 -20.15 -57.79
N GLN A 785 -19.21 -19.11 -58.34
CA GLN A 785 -19.38 -17.84 -57.68
C GLN A 785 -20.72 -17.81 -56.93
N VAL A 786 -20.71 -17.36 -55.73
CA VAL A 786 -21.90 -17.12 -54.87
C VAL A 786 -21.87 -15.65 -54.44
N SER A 787 -22.88 -14.89 -54.82
CA SER A 787 -22.92 -13.43 -54.56
C SER A 787 -23.36 -13.12 -53.14
N GLY A 788 -22.68 -12.12 -52.49
CA GLY A 788 -23.09 -11.57 -51.23
C GLY A 788 -22.91 -12.45 -49.97
N VAL A 789 -22.10 -13.51 -50.08
CA VAL A 789 -21.90 -14.48 -48.97
C VAL A 789 -20.57 -14.23 -48.26
N GLU A 790 -20.60 -14.02 -46.95
CA GLU A 790 -19.40 -13.86 -46.17
C GLU A 790 -18.63 -15.18 -45.96
N MET A 791 -17.35 -15.09 -45.54
CA MET A 791 -16.46 -16.26 -45.42
C MET A 791 -16.99 -17.37 -44.54
N ASN A 792 -17.69 -17.06 -43.46
CA ASN A 792 -18.25 -18.08 -42.54
C ASN A 792 -19.42 -18.85 -43.21
N GLU A 793 -20.27 -18.16 -43.90
CA GLU A 793 -21.38 -18.75 -44.63
C GLU A 793 -20.83 -19.52 -45.86
N LEU A 794 -19.78 -19.00 -46.51
CA LEU A 794 -19.11 -19.67 -47.60
C LEU A 794 -18.52 -21.03 -47.18
N ARG A 795 -18.01 -21.13 -45.93
CA ARG A 795 -17.53 -22.40 -45.36
C ARG A 795 -18.70 -23.39 -45.19
N ASN A 796 -19.80 -22.94 -44.63
CA ASN A 796 -20.98 -23.78 -44.41
C ASN A 796 -21.53 -24.32 -45.75
N LEU A 797 -21.48 -23.50 -46.81
CA LEU A 797 -21.84 -23.89 -48.16
C LEU A 797 -20.83 -24.92 -48.74
N GLY A 798 -19.53 -24.66 -48.51
CA GLY A 798 -18.47 -25.58 -48.95
C GLY A 798 -18.58 -26.96 -48.31
N ASP A 799 -18.87 -27.02 -47.00
CA ASP A 799 -19.09 -28.29 -46.29
C ASP A 799 -20.31 -29.07 -46.86
N LYS A 800 -21.39 -28.36 -47.20
CA LYS A 800 -22.56 -28.96 -47.81
C LYS A 800 -22.26 -29.49 -49.18
N LEU A 801 -21.66 -28.66 -50.05
CA LEU A 801 -21.30 -29.04 -51.43
C LEU A 801 -20.25 -30.15 -51.49
N LYS A 802 -19.35 -30.24 -50.53
CA LYS A 802 -18.36 -31.29 -50.43
C LYS A 802 -19.02 -32.68 -50.36
N ASN A 803 -20.16 -32.83 -49.70
CA ASN A 803 -20.95 -34.06 -49.69
C ASN A 803 -21.61 -34.33 -51.08
N ASP A 804 -22.11 -33.27 -51.72
CA ASP A 804 -22.78 -33.41 -53.05
C ASP A 804 -21.77 -33.79 -54.18
N VAL A 805 -20.51 -33.39 -54.01
CA VAL A 805 -19.43 -33.79 -54.94
C VAL A 805 -18.71 -35.08 -54.50
N ASP A 806 -19.31 -35.88 -53.65
CA ASP A 806 -18.85 -37.21 -53.23
C ASP A 806 -17.41 -37.16 -52.70
N GLU A 807 -17.20 -36.27 -51.70
CA GLU A 807 -15.90 -35.97 -51.08
C GLU A 807 -14.81 -35.58 -52.12
N GLY A 808 -15.21 -34.91 -53.20
CA GLY A 808 -14.36 -34.35 -54.25
C GLY A 808 -13.80 -32.98 -53.86
N MET A 809 -13.66 -32.09 -54.85
CA MET A 809 -13.11 -30.73 -54.66
C MET A 809 -14.19 -29.67 -54.85
N VAL A 810 -14.25 -28.73 -53.95
CA VAL A 810 -15.14 -27.57 -53.97
C VAL A 810 -14.33 -26.29 -53.96
N VAL A 811 -14.57 -25.36 -54.89
CA VAL A 811 -14.00 -24.03 -54.95
C VAL A 811 -15.15 -23.02 -55.01
N LEU A 812 -15.22 -22.16 -54.04
CA LEU A 812 -16.23 -21.10 -53.95
C LEU A 812 -15.57 -19.74 -53.97
N ALA A 813 -16.17 -18.82 -54.71
CA ALA A 813 -15.81 -17.41 -54.68
C ALA A 813 -17.04 -16.56 -54.34
N SER A 814 -16.86 -15.55 -53.53
CA SER A 814 -17.93 -14.60 -53.21
C SER A 814 -17.41 -13.18 -53.28
N ASP A 815 -18.25 -12.29 -53.80
CA ASP A 815 -18.06 -10.83 -53.73
C ASP A 815 -19.03 -10.25 -52.68
N VAL A 816 -18.45 -9.55 -51.70
CA VAL A 816 -19.18 -8.83 -50.63
C VAL A 816 -18.62 -7.43 -50.59
N ASP A 817 -19.42 -6.42 -50.97
CA ASP A 817 -19.04 -5.00 -50.95
C ASP A 817 -17.68 -4.72 -51.64
N GLY A 818 -17.43 -5.36 -52.77
CA GLY A 818 -16.19 -5.20 -53.55
C GLY A 818 -14.98 -5.94 -53.00
N LYS A 819 -15.17 -6.78 -51.99
CA LYS A 819 -14.14 -7.67 -51.42
C LYS A 819 -14.43 -9.10 -51.84
N VAL A 820 -13.44 -9.77 -52.38
CA VAL A 820 -13.55 -11.16 -52.79
C VAL A 820 -13.16 -12.11 -51.68
N ASN A 821 -14.01 -13.09 -51.40
CA ASN A 821 -13.72 -14.22 -50.52
C ASN A 821 -13.56 -15.48 -51.40
N LEU A 822 -12.43 -16.18 -51.27
CA LEU A 822 -12.19 -17.47 -51.92
C LEU A 822 -12.10 -18.57 -50.88
N LEU A 823 -12.76 -19.65 -51.10
CA LEU A 823 -12.71 -20.88 -50.32
C LEU A 823 -12.45 -22.08 -51.22
N CYS A 824 -11.52 -22.93 -50.82
CA CYS A 824 -11.29 -24.23 -51.47
C CYS A 824 -11.32 -25.32 -50.40
N MET A 825 -12.11 -26.36 -50.63
CA MET A 825 -12.24 -27.51 -49.75
C MET A 825 -12.06 -28.79 -50.53
N ALA A 826 -11.15 -29.65 -50.05
CA ALA A 826 -10.92 -31.00 -50.60
C ALA A 826 -11.50 -32.03 -49.62
N GLY A 827 -12.37 -32.88 -50.14
CA GLY A 827 -12.85 -34.05 -49.39
C GLY A 827 -11.87 -35.22 -49.49
N ASP A 828 -12.19 -36.28 -48.78
CA ASP A 828 -11.29 -37.45 -48.65
C ASP A 828 -10.92 -38.09 -49.96
N ASN A 829 -11.84 -38.14 -50.92
CA ASN A 829 -11.55 -38.71 -52.25
C ASN A 829 -10.57 -37.86 -53.07
N ALA A 830 -10.74 -36.54 -53.00
CA ALA A 830 -9.80 -35.60 -53.65
C ALA A 830 -8.41 -35.64 -53.00
N LEU A 831 -8.34 -35.68 -51.67
CA LEU A 831 -7.08 -35.76 -50.92
C LEU A 831 -6.31 -37.06 -51.23
N LYS A 832 -6.99 -38.21 -51.29
CA LYS A 832 -6.39 -39.51 -51.67
C LYS A 832 -5.86 -39.53 -53.09
N ALA A 833 -6.45 -38.74 -53.99
CA ALA A 833 -6.03 -38.57 -55.35
C ALA A 833 -4.88 -37.57 -55.57
N GLY A 834 -4.41 -36.93 -54.48
CA GLY A 834 -3.27 -36.00 -54.54
C GLY A 834 -3.64 -34.51 -54.52
N ALA A 835 -4.92 -34.19 -54.40
CA ALA A 835 -5.38 -32.81 -54.39
C ALA A 835 -4.96 -32.05 -53.09
N HIS A 836 -4.70 -30.76 -53.25
CA HIS A 836 -4.25 -29.90 -52.16
C HIS A 836 -4.90 -28.52 -52.27
N ALA A 837 -5.91 -28.26 -51.45
CA ALA A 837 -6.68 -27.00 -51.43
C ALA A 837 -5.80 -25.76 -51.26
N GLY A 838 -4.75 -25.84 -50.40
CA GLY A 838 -3.82 -24.74 -50.15
C GLY A 838 -3.05 -24.30 -51.42
N ASN A 839 -2.68 -25.24 -52.29
CA ASN A 839 -1.97 -24.92 -53.51
C ASN A 839 -2.91 -24.24 -54.53
N ILE A 840 -4.15 -24.72 -54.63
CA ILE A 840 -5.17 -24.12 -55.53
C ILE A 840 -5.46 -22.69 -55.09
N ILE A 841 -5.72 -22.46 -53.78
CA ILE A 841 -5.97 -21.11 -53.26
C ILE A 841 -4.79 -20.18 -53.51
N LYS A 842 -3.56 -20.66 -53.35
CA LYS A 842 -2.35 -19.86 -53.58
C LYS A 842 -2.21 -19.44 -55.05
N ALA A 843 -2.58 -20.33 -55.98
CA ALA A 843 -2.54 -20.05 -57.40
C ALA A 843 -3.63 -19.03 -57.83
N ILE A 844 -4.85 -19.11 -57.27
CA ILE A 844 -5.98 -18.29 -57.70
C ILE A 844 -6.10 -16.95 -56.93
N ALA A 845 -5.55 -16.84 -55.74
CA ALA A 845 -5.69 -15.64 -54.91
C ALA A 845 -5.07 -14.38 -55.54
N THR A 846 -4.03 -14.55 -56.35
CA THR A 846 -3.36 -13.44 -57.03
C THR A 846 -4.23 -12.82 -58.11
N LEU A 847 -5.11 -13.60 -58.76
CA LEU A 847 -6.02 -13.16 -59.81
C LEU A 847 -7.13 -12.23 -59.29
N VAL A 848 -7.51 -12.42 -58.07
CA VAL A 848 -8.48 -11.54 -57.38
C VAL A 848 -7.80 -10.40 -56.57
N GLY A 849 -6.52 -10.15 -56.83
CA GLY A 849 -5.77 -9.08 -56.14
C GLY A 849 -5.60 -9.32 -54.65
N GLY A 850 -5.41 -10.56 -54.27
CA GLY A 850 -5.33 -10.96 -52.88
C GLY A 850 -4.24 -11.95 -52.57
N GLY A 851 -4.28 -12.51 -51.36
CA GLY A 851 -3.37 -13.53 -50.87
C GLY A 851 -4.06 -14.45 -49.89
N GLY A 852 -3.60 -15.69 -49.82
CA GLY A 852 -4.18 -16.68 -48.93
C GLY A 852 -3.43 -18.00 -48.98
N GLY A 853 -3.97 -18.98 -48.30
CA GLY A 853 -3.42 -20.32 -48.19
C GLY A 853 -4.18 -21.16 -47.19
N GLY A 854 -3.69 -22.34 -46.92
CA GLY A 854 -4.35 -23.22 -45.98
C GLY A 854 -3.74 -24.61 -45.95
N ARG A 855 -4.47 -25.52 -45.37
CA ARG A 855 -4.10 -26.93 -45.25
C ARG A 855 -4.54 -27.70 -46.55
N PRO A 856 -4.08 -28.93 -46.75
CA PRO A 856 -4.52 -29.75 -47.92
C PRO A 856 -6.03 -29.89 -48.03
N ASN A 857 -6.76 -29.98 -46.92
CA ASN A 857 -8.20 -30.20 -46.88
C ASN A 857 -9.04 -28.92 -46.96
N ILE A 858 -8.51 -27.77 -46.57
CA ILE A 858 -9.21 -26.48 -46.58
C ILE A 858 -8.25 -25.31 -46.66
N ALA A 859 -8.55 -24.38 -47.55
CA ALA A 859 -7.82 -23.15 -47.70
C ALA A 859 -8.74 -21.98 -48.07
N GLN A 860 -8.30 -20.78 -47.75
CA GLN A 860 -9.07 -19.57 -48.03
C GLN A 860 -8.17 -18.39 -48.36
N ALA A 861 -8.72 -17.46 -49.13
CA ALA A 861 -8.08 -16.22 -49.45
C ALA A 861 -9.07 -15.05 -49.47
N GLY A 862 -8.58 -13.84 -49.30
CA GLY A 862 -9.30 -12.60 -49.51
C GLY A 862 -8.69 -11.87 -50.71
N GLY A 863 -9.50 -11.11 -51.49
CA GLY A 863 -9.05 -10.27 -52.59
C GLY A 863 -9.78 -8.96 -52.70
N LYS A 864 -9.33 -8.06 -53.59
CA LYS A 864 -9.91 -6.71 -53.80
C LYS A 864 -10.36 -6.50 -55.25
N ASN A 865 -10.29 -7.53 -56.09
CA ASN A 865 -10.65 -7.48 -57.52
C ASN A 865 -11.76 -8.47 -57.81
N PRO A 866 -13.05 -8.09 -57.75
CA PRO A 866 -14.17 -8.98 -58.11
C PRO A 866 -14.20 -9.43 -59.55
N ASP A 867 -13.68 -8.60 -60.48
CA ASP A 867 -13.66 -8.93 -61.92
C ASP A 867 -12.76 -10.15 -62.22
N GLY A 868 -11.81 -10.43 -61.34
CA GLY A 868 -10.91 -11.59 -61.46
C GLY A 868 -11.50 -12.90 -60.96
N ILE A 869 -12.73 -12.94 -60.43
CA ILE A 869 -13.34 -14.16 -59.87
C ILE A 869 -13.47 -15.24 -60.91
N LYS A 870 -13.95 -14.89 -62.11
CA LYS A 870 -14.12 -15.85 -63.17
C LYS A 870 -12.79 -16.52 -63.60
N ASP A 871 -11.76 -15.70 -63.81
CA ASP A 871 -10.42 -16.21 -64.15
C ASP A 871 -9.83 -17.08 -63.02
N ALA A 872 -10.13 -16.72 -61.75
CA ALA A 872 -9.71 -17.49 -60.60
C ALA A 872 -10.40 -18.87 -60.51
N LEU A 873 -11.71 -18.92 -60.80
CA LEU A 873 -12.45 -20.20 -60.84
C LEU A 873 -11.98 -21.09 -61.97
N ASP A 874 -11.75 -20.54 -63.20
CA ASP A 874 -11.23 -21.26 -64.35
C ASP A 874 -9.81 -21.81 -64.08
N LYS A 875 -8.97 -20.96 -63.43
CA LYS A 875 -7.62 -21.37 -63.03
C LYS A 875 -7.61 -22.43 -61.94
N ALA A 876 -8.59 -22.41 -61.02
CA ALA A 876 -8.75 -23.42 -59.99
C ALA A 876 -8.96 -24.80 -60.57
N LYS A 877 -9.70 -24.88 -61.67
CA LYS A 877 -9.92 -26.12 -62.44
C LYS A 877 -8.64 -26.63 -63.04
N GLU A 878 -7.85 -25.78 -63.76
CA GLU A 878 -6.58 -26.14 -64.35
C GLU A 878 -5.56 -26.64 -63.30
N GLU A 879 -5.48 -25.96 -62.16
CA GLU A 879 -4.62 -26.37 -61.07
C GLU A 879 -5.04 -27.70 -60.41
N PHE A 880 -6.36 -27.95 -60.31
CA PHE A 880 -6.86 -29.22 -59.84
C PHE A 880 -6.56 -30.36 -60.79
N GLU A 881 -6.75 -30.15 -62.13
CA GLU A 881 -6.35 -31.11 -63.19
C GLU A 881 -4.86 -31.45 -63.13
N SER A 882 -4.02 -30.42 -62.94
CA SER A 882 -2.55 -30.58 -62.80
C SER A 882 -2.15 -31.35 -61.54
N GLN A 883 -2.91 -31.29 -60.46
CA GLN A 883 -2.60 -32.02 -59.24
C GLN A 883 -2.99 -33.51 -59.34
N LEU A 884 -3.93 -33.85 -60.27
CA LEU A 884 -4.41 -35.21 -60.44
C LEU A 884 -3.70 -35.94 -61.65
N ALA A 885 -2.86 -35.22 -62.38
CA ALA A 885 -2.08 -35.76 -63.50
C ALA A 885 -0.81 -36.44 -63.01
#